data_45386378df484fafbe904ad6448b2e0c
#
_entry.id   45386378df484fafbe904ad6448b2e0c
#
_cell.length_a   1.000
_cell.length_b   1.000
_cell.length_c   1.000
_cell.angle_alpha   90.00
_cell.angle_beta   90.00
_cell.angle_gamma   90.00
#
_symmetry.space_group_name_H-M   'P 1'
#
loop_
_entity.id
_entity.type
_entity.pdbx_description
1 polymer ?
#
loop_
_entity_poly.entity_id
_entity_poly.type
_entity_poly.pdbx_seq_one_letter_code
_entity_poly.pdbx_strand_id
1 'polypeptide(L)'
;MALFLALALAAACQAQSPPFEVHGLGDQSQFESRGSTNVFTHAVMVSNATTVVTTDDKATADDLTGEVVAEGDVTILDHGHVWRGTNFIYNFKTGDVRSGSFKTVQTPFSVSGQTLNGNSNQVFVATNATLTTDDYQRPAHRIRARRITIMPGNYFEAWQATYYIGNVPVFYWPYYKRNLGQHPDNWEFAPGYRSMYGPFLLTTYNWYGTGLLDGSVHFDERERRGLAGGPDLLFHGGDWGEAVFRYYFARDQDPGADGIAAPHLKEDRQRISFYYQDPLGSNTVAKVAANYQSDPLVIRDFYWNEYQANVEPASFAEVTQLKPNWVLDGMAQPQLVNFFETVERLPDVKLTGLRQEVGATPVYYESETSAGYFKRAFSDTNSPSPFTNSLQAPNGLAYFFNTGSTTNPASYSASRLDTFHQFTLPQTFFGWLDVTPRVGGRATYYSDVDGPQVHTNQQVRAVFDTGVDMSFKASQVFSGAESPLLDVHELRHIIEPDIDYAYVPAPTRSPSQLPQFDTQLPALRQLPLEFPGYNSIDSIDRQNVVRLMLRNKLQTHRQDGIEDLVNWAVYTDWNLAPGVNHHFTDLYSDLDLRPRSWLTFSSSTRYDLPDSRWREAIERIFIQPTTAWSLSLGYYYLMNNDPEFQSYPGENVPGHNLFNFSLYYRMNENWGARITEQFEGQSGTMQQQIYSVYRDLRSWTSALMVRMTQGPGQPDDLTVAITFSLKARPRFPLNSDSSQPNLQMSTEAPWDLRSQF
;
A
#
# COMPACT_ATOMS: atom_id res chain seq x y z
N MET A 1 51.51 67.00 -8.36
CA MET A 1 52.13 65.69 -8.38
C MET A 1 52.46 65.11 -6.98
N ALA A 2 52.68 65.89 -5.97
CA ALA A 2 52.95 65.41 -4.61
C ALA A 2 51.68 65.00 -3.81
N LEU A 3 50.50 65.48 -4.19
CA LEU A 3 49.25 65.13 -3.52
C LEU A 3 48.66 63.79 -4.01
N PHE A 4 49.02 63.34 -5.22
CA PHE A 4 48.62 62.02 -5.76
C PHE A 4 49.50 60.89 -5.23
N LEU A 5 50.73 61.14 -4.84
CA LEU A 5 51.62 60.14 -4.26
C LEU A 5 51.29 59.88 -2.77
N ALA A 6 50.74 60.85 -2.04
CA ALA A 6 50.33 60.66 -0.67
C ALA A 6 48.99 59.89 -0.54
N LEU A 7 48.06 60.01 -1.54
CA LEU A 7 46.85 59.22 -1.59
C LEU A 7 47.11 57.78 -2.06
N ALA A 8 48.16 57.53 -2.85
CA ALA A 8 48.52 56.18 -3.29
C ALA A 8 49.26 55.38 -2.20
N LEU A 9 49.93 56.04 -1.26
CA LEU A 9 50.54 55.36 -0.12
C LEU A 9 49.57 55.17 1.08
N ALA A 10 48.48 55.94 1.14
CA ALA A 10 47.41 55.68 2.14
C ALA A 10 46.45 54.53 1.78
N ALA A 11 46.45 54.11 0.49
CA ALA A 11 45.64 52.98 0.04
C ALA A 11 46.35 51.61 0.19
N ALA A 12 47.61 51.57 0.68
CA ALA A 12 48.39 50.34 0.81
C ALA A 12 48.49 49.79 2.24
N CYS A 13 47.70 50.31 3.18
CA CYS A 13 47.65 49.80 4.56
C CYS A 13 46.20 49.61 5.01
N GLN A 14 45.36 48.95 4.19
CA GLN A 14 44.19 48.26 4.73
C GLN A 14 44.74 46.98 5.37
N ALA A 15 44.88 46.99 6.70
CA ALA A 15 45.04 45.76 7.47
C ALA A 15 43.88 44.83 7.10
N GLN A 16 44.18 43.75 6.41
CA GLN A 16 43.18 42.70 6.20
C GLN A 16 42.65 42.29 7.56
N SER A 17 41.34 42.41 7.76
CA SER A 17 40.71 41.92 8.98
C SER A 17 41.08 40.44 9.15
N PRO A 18 41.41 39.99 10.36
CA PRO A 18 41.77 38.60 10.59
C PRO A 18 40.60 37.69 10.08
N PRO A 19 40.89 36.53 9.54
CA PRO A 19 39.89 35.63 8.97
C PRO A 19 38.95 35.00 10.01
N PHE A 20 39.16 35.28 11.28
CA PHE A 20 38.42 34.78 12.43
C PHE A 20 38.45 35.82 13.58
N GLU A 21 37.49 35.65 14.50
CA GLU A 21 37.43 36.38 15.78
C GLU A 21 37.75 35.41 16.92
N VAL A 22 38.42 35.90 17.98
CA VAL A 22 38.76 35.07 19.13
C VAL A 22 38.14 35.66 20.39
N HIS A 23 37.50 34.83 21.16
CA HIS A 23 36.82 35.18 22.41
C HIS A 23 37.29 34.25 23.54
N GLY A 24 37.70 34.82 24.65
CA GLY A 24 37.87 34.06 25.90
C GLY A 24 36.49 33.70 26.48
N LEU A 25 36.29 32.46 26.88
CA LEU A 25 35.04 31.97 27.42
C LEU A 25 34.94 31.98 28.95
N GLY A 26 36.01 32.43 29.67
CA GLY A 26 36.03 32.45 31.12
C GLY A 26 36.89 33.60 31.69
N ASP A 27 36.67 33.92 32.96
CA ASP A 27 37.37 35.02 33.70
C ASP A 27 38.88 34.81 33.85
N GLN A 28 39.39 33.62 33.52
CA GLN A 28 40.83 33.27 33.62
C GLN A 28 41.53 33.21 32.26
N SER A 29 40.85 33.59 31.17
CA SER A 29 41.42 33.55 29.82
C SER A 29 42.61 34.56 29.75
N GLN A 30 43.75 34.06 29.27
CA GLN A 30 44.95 34.86 29.09
C GLN A 30 45.29 34.95 27.61
N PHE A 31 45.81 36.12 27.20
CA PHE A 31 46.20 36.43 25.84
C PHE A 31 47.65 36.88 25.75
N GLU A 32 48.42 36.28 24.87
CA GLU A 32 49.79 36.67 24.55
C GLU A 32 49.95 36.81 23.04
N SER A 33 50.37 38.00 22.55
CA SER A 33 50.59 38.22 21.11
C SER A 33 52.08 38.18 20.82
N ARG A 34 52.46 37.40 19.77
CA ARG A 34 53.85 37.28 19.29
C ARG A 34 53.89 37.45 17.77
N GLY A 35 53.86 38.68 17.31
CA GLY A 35 53.81 38.99 15.86
C GLY A 35 52.47 38.70 15.25
N SER A 36 52.46 37.78 14.27
CA SER A 36 51.19 37.32 13.65
C SER A 36 50.52 36.21 14.45
N THR A 37 51.19 35.65 15.45
CA THR A 37 50.69 34.51 16.22
C THR A 37 50.16 34.99 17.58
N ASN A 38 48.96 34.65 17.88
CA ASN A 38 48.24 34.95 19.11
C ASN A 38 48.00 33.66 19.88
N VAL A 39 48.38 33.66 21.16
CA VAL A 39 48.21 32.50 22.05
C VAL A 39 47.16 32.83 23.10
N PHE A 40 46.15 32.00 23.22
CA PHE A 40 45.09 32.12 24.18
C PHE A 40 45.06 30.88 25.06
N THR A 41 44.85 31.03 26.35
CA THR A 41 44.77 29.92 27.30
C THR A 41 43.51 30.01 28.15
N HIS A 42 43.02 28.86 28.65
CA HIS A 42 41.86 28.70 29.51
C HIS A 42 40.52 29.08 28.83
N ALA A 43 39.88 28.08 28.22
CA ALA A 43 38.58 28.15 27.57
C ALA A 43 38.46 29.23 26.48
N VAL A 44 38.75 28.87 25.25
CA VAL A 44 38.84 29.78 24.10
C VAL A 44 37.86 29.39 23.01
N MET A 45 37.24 30.38 22.40
CA MET A 45 36.42 30.23 21.20
C MET A 45 37.06 31.06 20.07
N VAL A 46 37.29 30.40 18.93
CA VAL A 46 37.72 31.04 17.68
C VAL A 46 36.63 30.83 16.65
N SER A 47 36.12 31.88 16.06
CA SER A 47 34.96 31.78 15.17
C SER A 47 35.03 32.70 13.96
N ASN A 48 34.29 32.29 12.90
CA ASN A 48 33.89 33.13 11.79
C ASN A 48 32.38 32.95 11.51
N ALA A 49 31.92 33.47 10.39
CA ALA A 49 30.47 33.36 10.04
C ALA A 49 29.91 31.92 9.94
N THR A 50 30.75 30.94 9.69
CA THR A 50 30.33 29.55 9.39
C THR A 50 30.93 28.51 10.32
N THR A 51 32.02 28.80 10.97
CA THR A 51 32.82 27.86 11.75
C THR A 51 33.14 28.40 13.14
N VAL A 52 32.98 27.55 14.14
CA VAL A 52 33.31 27.85 15.55
C VAL A 52 34.20 26.73 16.08
N VAL A 53 35.37 27.09 16.57
CA VAL A 53 36.33 26.20 17.24
C VAL A 53 36.36 26.57 18.73
N THR A 54 36.07 25.65 19.61
CA THR A 54 36.14 25.84 21.06
C THR A 54 37.10 24.84 21.67
N THR A 55 37.89 25.29 22.62
CA THR A 55 38.77 24.44 23.43
C THR A 55 38.73 24.85 24.89
N ASP A 56 38.95 23.90 25.78
CA ASP A 56 39.06 24.15 27.24
C ASP A 56 40.47 24.50 27.71
N ASP A 57 41.49 24.28 26.86
CA ASP A 57 42.90 24.47 27.22
C ASP A 57 43.49 25.66 26.45
N LYS A 58 44.18 25.43 25.35
CA LYS A 58 44.98 26.45 24.66
C LYS A 58 44.62 26.50 23.17
N ALA A 59 44.54 27.73 22.64
CA ALA A 59 44.45 27.99 21.21
C ALA A 59 45.62 28.91 20.76
N THR A 60 46.31 28.51 19.70
CA THR A 60 47.31 29.33 19.02
C THR A 60 46.77 29.67 17.63
N ALA A 61 46.55 30.94 17.37
CA ALA A 61 45.98 31.45 16.15
C ALA A 61 46.98 32.31 15.38
N ASP A 62 47.18 32.07 14.09
CA ASP A 62 48.03 32.87 13.22
C ASP A 62 47.18 33.65 12.22
N ASP A 63 47.14 34.97 12.37
CA ASP A 63 46.34 35.88 11.56
C ASP A 63 46.81 35.93 10.10
N LEU A 64 48.09 35.65 9.81
CA LEU A 64 48.62 35.66 8.45
C LEU A 64 48.26 34.37 7.69
N THR A 65 48.40 33.21 8.31
CA THR A 65 48.11 31.93 7.65
C THR A 65 46.66 31.55 7.81
N GLY A 66 45.94 32.07 8.79
CA GLY A 66 44.59 31.69 9.14
C GLY A 66 44.50 30.33 9.86
N GLU A 67 45.65 29.79 10.30
CA GLU A 67 45.72 28.52 11.01
C GLU A 67 45.48 28.70 12.50
N VAL A 68 44.65 27.86 13.06
CA VAL A 68 44.38 27.77 14.49
C VAL A 68 44.73 26.37 14.97
N VAL A 69 45.63 26.28 15.94
CA VAL A 69 46.01 25.08 16.66
C VAL A 69 45.30 25.10 18.02
N ALA A 70 44.34 24.23 18.22
CA ALA A 70 43.62 24.09 19.47
C ALA A 70 44.03 22.79 20.19
N GLU A 71 44.50 22.96 21.44
CA GLU A 71 44.97 21.89 22.34
C GLU A 71 43.87 21.58 23.38
N GLY A 72 43.93 20.41 24.03
CA GLY A 72 42.91 19.96 25.00
C GLY A 72 41.68 19.35 24.35
N ASP A 73 40.54 19.42 25.03
CA ASP A 73 39.27 18.97 24.48
C ASP A 73 38.67 20.01 23.53
N VAL A 74 38.69 19.70 22.25
CA VAL A 74 38.32 20.63 21.19
C VAL A 74 36.97 20.20 20.56
N THR A 75 36.11 21.20 20.39
CA THR A 75 34.86 21.03 19.59
C THR A 75 34.90 22.02 18.43
N ILE A 76 34.72 21.52 17.22
CA ILE A 76 34.57 22.33 16.01
C ILE A 76 33.12 22.16 15.52
N LEU A 77 32.44 23.29 15.32
CA LEU A 77 31.17 23.38 14.61
C LEU A 77 31.44 24.03 13.26
N ASP A 78 31.32 23.29 12.18
CA ASP A 78 31.58 23.75 10.82
C ASP A 78 30.39 23.39 9.90
N HIS A 79 29.72 24.40 9.33
CA HIS A 79 28.55 24.24 8.47
C HIS A 79 27.48 23.29 9.04
N GLY A 80 27.26 23.29 10.36
CA GLY A 80 26.33 22.44 11.07
C GLY A 80 26.88 21.04 11.44
N HIS A 81 28.11 20.71 11.08
CA HIS A 81 28.78 19.47 11.47
C HIS A 81 29.59 19.66 12.77
N VAL A 82 29.43 18.72 13.68
CA VAL A 82 30.14 18.77 14.98
C VAL A 82 31.28 17.76 14.97
N TRP A 83 32.50 18.27 15.22
CA TRP A 83 33.70 17.47 15.40
C TRP A 83 34.19 17.63 16.84
N ARG A 84 34.51 16.54 17.48
CA ARG A 84 35.09 16.56 18.85
C ARG A 84 36.34 15.70 18.90
N GLY A 85 37.33 16.12 19.63
CA GLY A 85 38.55 15.36 19.81
C GLY A 85 39.63 16.16 20.51
N THR A 86 40.85 15.65 20.41
CA THR A 86 41.99 16.29 21.04
C THR A 86 42.96 16.82 20.00
N ASN A 87 43.47 18.04 20.20
CA ASN A 87 44.49 18.65 19.36
C ASN A 87 44.09 18.79 17.90
N PHE A 88 43.23 19.76 17.59
CA PHE A 88 42.84 20.13 16.24
C PHE A 88 43.70 21.25 15.67
N ILE A 89 44.00 21.14 14.39
CA ILE A 89 44.52 22.21 13.55
C ILE A 89 43.43 22.52 12.51
N TYR A 90 42.94 23.75 12.54
CA TYR A 90 41.93 24.22 11.59
C TYR A 90 42.41 25.49 10.89
N ASN A 91 42.30 25.53 9.57
CA ASN A 91 42.66 26.71 8.80
C ASN A 91 41.41 27.44 8.30
N PHE A 92 41.13 28.63 8.85
CA PHE A 92 39.94 29.42 8.53
C PHE A 92 39.94 30.01 7.10
N LYS A 93 41.11 30.05 6.42
CA LYS A 93 41.21 30.52 5.03
C LYS A 93 40.99 29.40 4.02
N THR A 94 41.49 28.21 4.32
CA THR A 94 41.43 27.06 3.38
C THR A 94 40.36 26.06 3.75
N GLY A 95 39.84 26.06 4.98
CA GLY A 95 38.91 25.04 5.49
C GLY A 95 39.57 23.69 5.77
N ASP A 96 40.90 23.62 5.76
CA ASP A 96 41.63 22.39 6.06
C ASP A 96 41.54 22.07 7.56
N VAL A 97 41.31 20.81 7.90
CA VAL A 97 41.26 20.31 9.26
C VAL A 97 42.19 19.12 9.45
N ARG A 98 42.94 19.11 10.54
CA ARG A 98 43.75 17.96 10.97
C ARG A 98 43.54 17.73 12.46
N SER A 99 43.47 16.47 12.84
CA SER A 99 43.33 16.09 14.23
C SER A 99 44.02 14.75 14.50
N GLY A 100 44.39 14.57 15.77
CA GLY A 100 44.69 13.27 16.32
C GLY A 100 43.41 12.45 16.48
N SER A 101 43.13 11.94 17.67
CA SER A 101 41.89 11.22 17.94
C SER A 101 40.68 12.13 17.83
N PHE A 102 39.70 11.72 17.07
CA PHE A 102 38.47 12.49 16.81
C PHE A 102 37.24 11.65 16.87
N LYS A 103 36.12 12.36 17.01
CA LYS A 103 34.74 11.84 16.87
C LYS A 103 33.88 12.88 16.16
N THR A 104 33.08 12.42 15.20
CA THR A 104 32.06 13.26 14.54
C THR A 104 30.75 12.50 14.44
N VAL A 105 29.66 13.25 14.46
CA VAL A 105 28.32 12.73 14.26
C VAL A 105 27.71 13.45 13.07
N GLN A 106 27.42 12.70 12.04
CA GLN A 106 26.62 13.12 10.91
C GLN A 106 25.47 12.16 10.76
N THR A 107 24.31 12.57 11.21
CA THR A 107 23.12 11.71 11.24
C THR A 107 22.90 11.03 9.88
N PRO A 108 22.75 9.69 9.84
CA PRO A 108 22.64 8.77 10.98
C PRO A 108 23.99 8.15 11.45
N PHE A 109 25.13 8.64 11.01
CA PHE A 109 26.44 8.05 11.23
C PHE A 109 27.24 8.74 12.35
N SER A 110 27.90 7.93 13.15
CA SER A 110 28.96 8.36 14.05
C SER A 110 30.29 7.76 13.57
N VAL A 111 31.30 8.62 13.41
CA VAL A 111 32.66 8.22 12.98
C VAL A 111 33.67 8.65 14.04
N SER A 112 34.62 7.78 14.33
CA SER A 112 35.75 8.08 15.18
C SER A 112 37.03 7.46 14.61
N GLY A 113 38.18 8.02 14.88
CA GLY A 113 39.44 7.52 14.36
C GLY A 113 40.64 8.03 15.11
N GLN A 114 41.83 7.52 14.77
CA GLN A 114 43.09 7.91 15.36
C GLN A 114 43.65 9.18 14.73
N THR A 115 43.38 9.44 13.43
CA THR A 115 43.75 10.67 12.75
C THR A 115 42.65 11.10 11.81
N LEU A 116 42.51 12.42 11.67
CA LEU A 116 41.64 13.06 10.70
C LEU A 116 42.45 14.04 9.84
N ASN A 117 42.25 13.97 8.53
CA ASN A 117 42.70 14.97 7.58
C ASN A 117 41.53 15.34 6.66
N GLY A 118 41.12 16.58 6.68
CA GLY A 118 40.10 17.17 5.82
C GLY A 118 40.67 18.28 4.97
N ASN A 119 40.09 18.49 3.77
CA ASN A 119 40.49 19.56 2.87
C ASN A 119 39.30 20.47 2.52
N SER A 120 39.58 21.58 1.88
CA SER A 120 38.59 22.56 1.41
C SER A 120 37.47 21.99 0.49
N ASN A 121 37.69 20.85 -0.12
CA ASN A 121 36.68 20.15 -0.93
C ASN A 121 35.74 19.27 -0.08
N GLN A 122 35.76 19.46 1.24
CA GLN A 122 34.96 18.66 2.19
C GLN A 122 35.23 17.15 2.13
N VAL A 123 36.44 16.74 1.70
CA VAL A 123 36.86 15.34 1.75
C VAL A 123 37.64 15.09 3.03
N PHE A 124 37.12 14.21 3.87
CA PHE A 124 37.72 13.87 5.18
C PHE A 124 38.26 12.43 5.11
N VAL A 125 39.52 12.27 5.48
CA VAL A 125 40.21 10.99 5.54
C VAL A 125 40.53 10.64 6.97
N ALA A 126 39.97 9.57 7.48
CA ALA A 126 40.19 9.04 8.80
C ALA A 126 40.99 7.73 8.75
N THR A 127 41.98 7.55 9.66
CA THR A 127 42.74 6.31 9.76
C THR A 127 42.37 5.55 11.03
N ASN A 128 42.46 4.22 10.97
CA ASN A 128 42.04 3.30 12.03
C ASN A 128 40.68 3.72 12.62
N ALA A 129 39.74 3.90 11.70
CA ALA A 129 38.47 4.51 12.02
C ALA A 129 37.36 3.47 12.27
N THR A 130 36.42 3.88 13.10
CA THR A 130 35.20 3.14 13.39
C THR A 130 34.00 3.96 12.95
N LEU A 131 33.10 3.35 12.20
CA LEU A 131 31.83 3.94 11.74
C LEU A 131 30.68 3.11 12.30
N THR A 132 29.71 3.77 12.88
CA THR A 132 28.49 3.13 13.38
C THR A 132 27.28 4.03 13.19
N THR A 133 26.09 3.43 13.10
CA THR A 133 24.79 4.14 13.14
C THR A 133 24.13 4.01 14.52
N ASP A 134 24.81 3.42 15.47
CA ASP A 134 24.34 3.19 16.83
C ASP A 134 24.98 4.16 17.83
N ASP A 135 24.61 4.04 19.11
CA ASP A 135 25.24 4.78 20.18
C ASP A 135 26.76 4.51 20.23
N TYR A 136 27.49 5.59 20.20
CA TYR A 136 28.93 5.54 20.09
C TYR A 136 29.64 4.85 21.28
N GLN A 137 29.10 4.98 22.47
CA GLN A 137 29.80 4.44 23.66
C GLN A 137 29.84 2.92 23.69
N ARG A 138 28.75 2.26 23.27
CA ARG A 138 28.63 0.80 23.21
C ARG A 138 27.81 0.39 22.00
N PRO A 139 28.36 0.55 20.78
CA PRO A 139 27.61 0.23 19.58
C PRO A 139 27.33 -1.28 19.49
N ALA A 140 26.09 -1.64 19.24
CA ALA A 140 25.69 -3.03 18.98
C ALA A 140 26.29 -3.53 17.66
N HIS A 141 26.58 -2.61 16.72
CA HIS A 141 27.26 -2.92 15.47
C HIS A 141 28.17 -1.77 15.04
N ARG A 142 29.26 -2.11 14.36
CA ARG A 142 30.24 -1.14 13.87
C ARG A 142 31.07 -1.69 12.71
N ILE A 143 31.50 -0.78 11.84
CA ILE A 143 32.52 -1.07 10.84
C ILE A 143 33.85 -0.50 11.36
N ARG A 144 34.88 -1.33 11.46
CA ARG A 144 36.27 -0.90 11.69
C ARG A 144 37.00 -0.98 10.36
N ALA A 145 37.67 0.09 9.99
CA ALA A 145 38.43 0.14 8.77
C ALA A 145 39.81 0.81 8.99
N ARG A 146 40.81 0.36 8.25
CA ARG A 146 42.12 0.97 8.28
C ARG A 146 42.09 2.41 7.80
N ARG A 147 41.23 2.70 6.80
CA ARG A 147 41.03 4.03 6.25
C ARG A 147 39.56 4.20 5.89
N ILE A 148 38.99 5.32 6.29
CA ILE A 148 37.66 5.77 5.86
C ILE A 148 37.81 7.12 5.20
N THR A 149 37.30 7.28 3.99
CA THR A 149 37.17 8.56 3.30
C THR A 149 35.70 8.95 3.31
N ILE A 150 35.38 10.16 3.76
CA ILE A 150 34.01 10.66 3.85
C ILE A 150 33.91 11.95 3.05
N MET A 151 32.94 12.02 2.15
CA MET A 151 32.47 13.24 1.51
C MET A 151 31.03 13.47 2.00
N PRO A 152 30.80 14.38 2.96
CA PRO A 152 29.50 14.60 3.57
C PRO A 152 28.41 14.85 2.52
N GLY A 153 27.25 14.22 2.69
CA GLY A 153 26.13 14.32 1.74
C GLY A 153 26.30 13.54 0.42
N ASN A 154 27.50 13.01 0.13
CA ASN A 154 27.76 12.32 -1.13
C ASN A 154 28.07 10.83 -0.93
N TYR A 155 29.25 10.49 -0.38
CA TYR A 155 29.63 9.08 -0.16
C TYR A 155 30.62 8.91 0.99
N PHE A 156 30.77 7.65 1.43
CA PHE A 156 31.95 7.23 2.17
C PHE A 156 32.57 5.98 1.56
N GLU A 157 33.88 5.86 1.72
CA GLU A 157 34.67 4.70 1.32
C GLU A 157 35.42 4.15 2.51
N ALA A 158 35.44 2.84 2.68
CA ALA A 158 36.17 2.14 3.73
C ALA A 158 37.09 1.08 3.14
N TRP A 159 38.37 1.13 3.52
CA TRP A 159 39.39 0.19 3.10
C TRP A 159 39.76 -0.75 4.21
N GLN A 160 39.86 -2.06 3.92
CA GLN A 160 40.09 -3.12 4.90
C GLN A 160 39.06 -3.03 6.05
N ALA A 161 37.81 -3.05 5.67
CA ALA A 161 36.69 -2.87 6.57
C ALA A 161 36.22 -4.21 7.16
N THR A 162 36.07 -4.28 8.45
CA THR A 162 35.50 -5.42 9.17
C THR A 162 34.23 -4.99 9.88
N TYR A 163 33.15 -5.69 9.63
CA TYR A 163 31.88 -5.48 10.32
C TYR A 163 31.81 -6.31 11.60
N TYR A 164 31.43 -5.66 12.68
CA TYR A 164 31.29 -6.26 13.99
C TYR A 164 29.83 -6.18 14.47
N ILE A 165 29.35 -7.25 15.07
CA ILE A 165 28.15 -7.26 15.92
C ILE A 165 28.64 -7.42 17.36
N GLY A 166 28.46 -6.38 18.18
CA GLY A 166 29.10 -6.29 19.47
C GLY A 166 30.62 -6.34 19.32
N ASN A 167 31.25 -7.39 19.83
CA ASN A 167 32.71 -7.62 19.72
C ASN A 167 33.07 -8.74 18.73
N VAL A 168 32.11 -9.37 18.08
CA VAL A 168 32.33 -10.50 17.15
C VAL A 168 32.49 -9.95 15.74
N PRO A 169 33.63 -10.23 15.04
CA PRO A 169 33.77 -9.90 13.62
C PRO A 169 32.92 -10.87 12.80
N VAL A 170 32.03 -10.32 11.97
CA VAL A 170 31.06 -11.10 11.19
C VAL A 170 31.41 -11.13 9.72
N PHE A 171 31.90 -10.02 9.19
CA PHE A 171 32.19 -9.89 7.76
C PHE A 171 33.36 -8.97 7.48
N TYR A 172 34.11 -9.23 6.39
CA TYR A 172 35.27 -8.46 5.97
C TYR A 172 35.14 -8.04 4.50
N TRP A 173 35.34 -6.74 4.23
CA TRP A 173 35.46 -6.19 2.87
C TRP A 173 36.84 -5.58 2.67
N PRO A 174 37.56 -5.95 1.59
CA PRO A 174 38.80 -5.27 1.22
C PRO A 174 38.56 -3.80 0.91
N TYR A 175 37.45 -3.51 0.24
CA TYR A 175 36.96 -2.17 -0.12
C TYR A 175 35.44 -2.14 -0.05
N TYR A 176 34.90 -1.09 0.53
CA TYR A 176 33.47 -0.83 0.61
C TYR A 176 33.20 0.65 0.33
N LYS A 177 32.31 0.95 -0.61
CA LYS A 177 31.86 2.29 -0.94
C LYS A 177 30.35 2.41 -0.79
N ARG A 178 29.90 3.54 -0.27
CA ARG A 178 28.48 3.81 -0.08
C ARG A 178 28.16 5.27 -0.39
N ASN A 179 27.15 5.50 -1.24
CA ASN A 179 26.57 6.83 -1.44
C ASN A 179 25.67 7.19 -0.25
N LEU A 180 25.80 8.41 0.28
CA LEU A 180 25.04 8.91 1.43
C LEU A 180 23.75 9.61 1.02
N GLY A 181 23.69 10.13 -0.21
CA GLY A 181 22.51 10.78 -0.79
C GLY A 181 21.49 9.84 -1.44
N GLN A 182 21.78 8.54 -1.47
CA GLN A 182 20.90 7.51 -2.04
C GLN A 182 20.65 6.42 -1.01
N HIS A 183 19.54 5.68 -1.18
CA HIS A 183 19.32 4.45 -0.42
C HIS A 183 20.49 3.49 -0.64
N PRO A 184 21.04 2.91 0.43
CA PRO A 184 22.16 1.99 0.30
C PRO A 184 21.72 0.65 -0.23
N ASP A 185 22.52 0.06 -1.11
CA ASP A 185 22.41 -1.36 -1.41
C ASP A 185 22.48 -2.17 -0.12
N ASN A 186 21.63 -3.14 0.02
CA ASN A 186 21.57 -3.96 1.22
C ASN A 186 21.24 -5.42 0.93
N TRP A 187 21.61 -6.28 1.86
CA TRP A 187 21.18 -7.65 1.92
C TRP A 187 20.11 -7.81 3.00
N GLU A 188 19.06 -8.53 2.66
CA GLU A 188 18.03 -8.95 3.61
C GLU A 188 18.09 -10.48 3.74
N PHE A 189 17.99 -10.95 4.98
CA PHE A 189 17.96 -12.37 5.29
C PHE A 189 16.74 -12.64 6.17
N ALA A 190 15.93 -13.60 5.77
CA ALA A 190 14.79 -14.06 6.54
C ALA A 190 14.90 -15.57 6.76
N PRO A 191 15.58 -15.99 7.83
CA PRO A 191 15.61 -17.39 8.24
C PRO A 191 14.28 -17.76 8.90
N GLY A 192 13.87 -19.01 8.69
CA GLY A 192 12.66 -19.52 9.32
C GLY A 192 12.44 -21.00 9.11
N TYR A 193 11.29 -21.45 9.57
CA TYR A 193 10.76 -22.77 9.34
C TYR A 193 9.28 -22.65 8.94
N ARG A 194 8.89 -23.40 7.93
CA ARG A 194 7.50 -23.56 7.55
C ARG A 194 7.22 -25.01 7.21
N SER A 195 6.09 -25.57 7.66
CA SER A 195 5.79 -26.98 7.48
C SER A 195 5.91 -27.44 6.02
N MET A 196 5.44 -26.62 5.08
CA MET A 196 5.51 -26.91 3.65
C MET A 196 6.87 -26.60 2.99
N TYR A 197 7.76 -25.86 3.66
CA TYR A 197 9.09 -25.52 3.14
C TYR A 197 10.21 -26.31 3.82
N GLY A 198 10.01 -26.82 5.05
CA GLY A 198 11.09 -27.16 5.97
C GLY A 198 11.79 -25.90 6.50
N PRO A 199 13.00 -26.00 7.04
CA PRO A 199 13.87 -24.86 7.25
C PRO A 199 14.05 -24.09 5.94
N PHE A 200 14.06 -22.75 6.03
CA PHE A 200 14.27 -21.90 4.86
C PHE A 200 15.15 -20.70 5.18
N LEU A 201 15.82 -20.20 4.17
CA LEU A 201 16.51 -18.93 4.16
C LEU A 201 16.11 -18.17 2.90
N LEU A 202 15.32 -17.08 3.07
CA LEU A 202 15.00 -16.16 1.99
C LEU A 202 16.04 -15.06 2.01
N THR A 203 16.71 -14.85 0.89
CA THR A 203 17.80 -13.88 0.77
C THR A 203 17.49 -12.93 -0.39
N THR A 204 17.53 -11.64 -0.11
CA THR A 204 17.30 -10.61 -1.12
C THR A 204 18.46 -9.62 -1.10
N TYR A 205 19.03 -9.35 -2.27
CA TYR A 205 19.95 -8.25 -2.49
C TYR A 205 19.21 -7.10 -3.16
N ASN A 206 19.11 -5.96 -2.48
CA ASN A 206 18.51 -4.74 -3.00
C ASN A 206 19.60 -3.79 -3.45
N TRP A 207 19.49 -3.27 -4.67
CA TRP A 207 20.34 -2.19 -5.16
C TRP A 207 19.49 -0.99 -5.55
N TYR A 208 20.04 0.18 -5.29
CA TYR A 208 19.43 1.45 -5.63
C TYR A 208 20.33 2.15 -6.64
N GLY A 209 19.85 2.20 -7.87
CA GLY A 209 20.59 2.76 -8.98
C GLY A 209 20.63 4.29 -8.99
N THR A 210 20.96 4.87 -10.11
CA THR A 210 21.14 6.33 -10.30
C THR A 210 19.81 7.09 -10.49
N GLY A 211 18.72 6.61 -9.93
CA GLY A 211 17.39 7.22 -10.03
C GLY A 211 16.57 6.78 -11.25
N LEU A 212 17.16 5.98 -12.16
CA LEU A 212 16.46 5.42 -13.32
C LEU A 212 15.97 3.99 -13.08
N LEU A 213 16.77 3.18 -12.38
CA LEU A 213 16.50 1.77 -12.16
C LEU A 213 16.90 1.36 -10.75
N ASP A 214 15.93 0.90 -9.99
CA ASP A 214 16.11 0.21 -8.72
C ASP A 214 15.76 -1.27 -8.89
N GLY A 215 16.24 -2.12 -8.01
CA GLY A 215 15.89 -3.51 -8.10
C GLY A 215 16.32 -4.36 -6.93
N SER A 216 15.86 -5.59 -6.97
CA SER A 216 16.29 -6.64 -6.06
C SER A 216 16.49 -7.95 -6.80
N VAL A 217 17.33 -8.82 -6.22
CA VAL A 217 17.51 -10.19 -6.68
C VAL A 217 17.28 -11.11 -5.49
N HIS A 218 16.41 -12.09 -5.70
CA HIS A 218 16.08 -13.12 -4.72
C HIS A 218 16.92 -14.36 -4.93
N PHE A 219 17.43 -14.89 -3.83
CA PHE A 219 18.15 -16.17 -3.75
C PHE A 219 17.58 -16.93 -2.55
N ASP A 220 16.58 -17.73 -2.81
CA ASP A 220 15.81 -18.40 -1.78
C ASP A 220 16.14 -19.87 -1.73
N GLU A 221 16.35 -20.40 -0.53
CA GLU A 221 16.53 -21.81 -0.28
C GLU A 221 15.43 -22.29 0.67
N ARG A 222 14.75 -23.36 0.30
CA ARG A 222 13.74 -24.06 1.09
C ARG A 222 14.06 -25.55 1.07
N GLU A 223 14.34 -26.13 2.23
CA GLU A 223 14.81 -27.51 2.33
C GLU A 223 13.93 -28.50 1.53
N ARG A 224 12.62 -28.38 1.62
CA ARG A 224 11.67 -29.29 0.94
C ARG A 224 11.31 -28.84 -0.47
N ARG A 225 11.38 -27.57 -0.77
CA ARG A 225 10.95 -27.00 -2.04
C ARG A 225 12.12 -26.65 -2.98
N GLY A 226 13.36 -26.74 -2.49
CA GLY A 226 14.57 -26.48 -3.27
C GLY A 226 14.93 -25.01 -3.42
N LEU A 227 15.69 -24.72 -4.49
CA LEU A 227 16.20 -23.38 -4.78
C LEU A 227 15.24 -22.59 -5.64
N ALA A 228 15.12 -21.32 -5.34
CA ALA A 228 14.33 -20.38 -6.11
C ALA A 228 14.97 -18.98 -6.13
N GLY A 229 14.58 -18.16 -7.08
CA GLY A 229 15.05 -16.78 -7.15
C GLY A 229 14.72 -16.10 -8.45
N GLY A 230 15.10 -14.84 -8.54
CA GLY A 230 14.88 -14.01 -9.71
C GLY A 230 14.97 -12.52 -9.41
N PRO A 231 14.98 -11.66 -10.43
CA PRO A 231 15.04 -10.22 -10.26
C PRO A 231 13.65 -9.60 -10.14
N ASP A 232 13.56 -8.56 -9.30
CA ASP A 232 12.52 -7.54 -9.31
C ASP A 232 13.16 -6.22 -9.72
N LEU A 233 12.63 -5.56 -10.74
CA LEU A 233 13.14 -4.32 -11.30
C LEU A 233 12.07 -3.23 -11.22
N LEU A 234 12.45 -2.06 -10.73
CA LEU A 234 11.62 -0.87 -10.69
C LEU A 234 12.28 0.21 -11.53
N PHE A 235 11.64 0.57 -12.63
CA PHE A 235 12.09 1.58 -13.56
C PHE A 235 11.37 2.91 -13.29
N HIS A 236 12.14 3.98 -13.09
CA HIS A 236 11.68 5.34 -12.89
C HIS A 236 12.00 6.17 -14.13
N GLY A 237 11.13 6.15 -15.12
CA GLY A 237 11.38 6.81 -16.40
C GLY A 237 11.14 8.32 -16.42
N GLY A 238 10.68 8.93 -15.31
CA GLY A 238 10.29 10.33 -15.30
C GLY A 238 9.14 10.58 -16.26
N ASP A 239 9.39 11.33 -17.34
CA ASP A 239 8.40 11.60 -18.40
C ASP A 239 7.98 10.34 -19.19
N TRP A 240 8.71 9.24 -19.05
CA TRP A 240 8.41 7.93 -19.66
C TRP A 240 7.64 6.99 -18.73
N GLY A 241 7.15 7.50 -17.61
CA GLY A 241 6.38 6.73 -16.66
C GLY A 241 7.20 5.80 -15.77
N GLU A 242 6.48 4.88 -15.14
CA GLU A 242 7.05 3.89 -14.21
C GLU A 242 6.75 2.47 -14.67
N ALA A 243 7.73 1.58 -14.51
CA ALA A 243 7.55 0.16 -14.79
C ALA A 243 8.07 -0.71 -13.66
N VAL A 244 7.35 -1.78 -13.38
CA VAL A 244 7.76 -2.84 -12.45
C VAL A 244 7.82 -4.15 -13.22
N PHE A 245 8.96 -4.81 -13.19
CA PHE A 245 9.14 -6.14 -13.74
C PHE A 245 9.57 -7.09 -12.63
N ARG A 246 8.91 -8.24 -12.53
CA ARG A 246 9.23 -9.29 -11.57
C ARG A 246 9.33 -10.62 -12.29
N TYR A 247 10.40 -11.31 -12.05
CA TYR A 247 10.60 -12.68 -12.49
C TYR A 247 11.02 -13.55 -11.32
N TYR A 248 10.39 -14.68 -11.18
CA TYR A 248 10.74 -15.65 -10.16
C TYR A 248 10.69 -17.05 -10.76
N PHE A 249 11.76 -17.80 -10.56
CA PHE A 249 11.90 -19.20 -10.94
C PHE A 249 12.13 -20.03 -9.68
N ALA A 250 11.44 -21.15 -9.57
CA ALA A 250 11.63 -22.11 -8.50
C ALA A 250 11.80 -23.52 -9.11
N ARG A 251 12.86 -24.22 -8.72
CA ARG A 251 12.98 -25.65 -8.94
C ARG A 251 12.42 -26.36 -7.73
N ASP A 252 11.12 -26.62 -7.80
CA ASP A 252 10.32 -27.14 -6.69
C ASP A 252 10.44 -28.66 -6.61
N GLN A 253 11.08 -29.15 -5.55
CA GLN A 253 11.33 -30.58 -5.36
C GLN A 253 10.10 -31.36 -4.85
N ASP A 254 9.09 -30.64 -4.32
CA ASP A 254 7.86 -31.24 -3.80
C ASP A 254 6.65 -30.37 -4.14
N PRO A 255 6.30 -30.22 -5.44
CA PRO A 255 5.14 -29.47 -5.86
C PRO A 255 3.86 -30.21 -5.43
N GLY A 256 3.06 -29.63 -4.55
CA GLY A 256 1.88 -30.28 -3.96
C GLY A 256 2.08 -30.76 -2.53
N ALA A 257 3.17 -30.36 -1.88
CA ALA A 257 3.44 -30.64 -0.46
C ALA A 257 2.30 -30.24 0.50
N ASP A 258 1.41 -29.36 0.05
CA ASP A 258 0.24 -28.88 0.78
C ASP A 258 -0.98 -29.80 0.71
N GLY A 259 -0.86 -30.95 0.01
CA GLY A 259 -1.94 -31.93 -0.14
C GLY A 259 -3.06 -31.50 -1.12
N ILE A 260 -2.93 -30.36 -1.78
CA ILE A 260 -3.87 -29.94 -2.82
C ILE A 260 -3.53 -30.69 -4.11
N ALA A 261 -4.42 -31.57 -4.52
CA ALA A 261 -4.30 -32.29 -5.76
C ALA A 261 -4.50 -31.35 -6.95
N ALA A 262 -3.41 -30.81 -7.49
CA ALA A 262 -3.42 -30.17 -8.80
C ALA A 262 -2.76 -31.12 -9.81
N PRO A 263 -3.47 -31.59 -10.82
CA PRO A 263 -2.89 -32.45 -11.84
C PRO A 263 -1.80 -31.68 -12.60
N HIS A 264 -0.67 -32.34 -12.86
CA HIS A 264 0.40 -31.86 -13.72
C HIS A 264 1.29 -30.71 -13.20
N LEU A 265 1.43 -30.53 -11.88
CA LEU A 265 2.45 -29.64 -11.35
C LEU A 265 3.86 -30.13 -11.77
N LYS A 266 4.65 -29.21 -12.33
CA LYS A 266 6.04 -29.48 -12.72
C LYS A 266 6.98 -29.03 -11.61
N GLU A 267 8.20 -29.61 -11.59
CA GLU A 267 9.26 -29.17 -10.70
C GLU A 267 9.75 -27.75 -11.06
N ASP A 268 9.85 -27.45 -12.36
CA ASP A 268 10.26 -26.12 -12.83
C ASP A 268 9.04 -25.19 -12.89
N ARG A 269 8.97 -24.29 -11.92
CA ARG A 269 7.87 -23.36 -11.72
C ARG A 269 8.34 -21.93 -11.90
N GLN A 270 7.54 -21.10 -12.55
CA GLN A 270 7.94 -19.73 -12.82
C GLN A 270 6.76 -18.76 -12.84
N ARG A 271 7.09 -17.52 -12.53
CA ARG A 271 6.19 -16.38 -12.58
C ARG A 271 6.86 -15.21 -13.26
N ILE A 272 6.12 -14.52 -14.12
CA ILE A 272 6.49 -13.23 -14.69
C ILE A 272 5.35 -12.25 -14.38
N SER A 273 5.69 -11.09 -13.85
CA SER A 273 4.75 -9.99 -13.66
C SER A 273 5.39 -8.71 -14.18
N PHE A 274 4.70 -8.04 -15.07
CA PHE A 274 5.09 -6.74 -15.61
C PHE A 274 3.95 -5.77 -15.43
N TYR A 275 4.25 -4.59 -14.92
CA TYR A 275 3.32 -3.48 -14.83
C TYR A 275 4.01 -2.21 -15.31
N TYR A 276 3.32 -1.46 -16.15
CA TYR A 276 3.78 -0.17 -16.67
C TYR A 276 2.65 0.83 -16.62
N GLN A 277 2.96 2.04 -16.21
CA GLN A 277 2.04 3.17 -16.25
C GLN A 277 2.78 4.43 -16.69
N ASP A 278 2.22 5.13 -17.67
CA ASP A 278 2.76 6.36 -18.21
C ASP A 278 1.66 7.42 -18.39
N PRO A 279 1.82 8.63 -17.85
CA PRO A 279 1.04 9.77 -18.24
C PRO A 279 1.51 10.31 -19.60
N LEU A 280 0.90 9.82 -20.69
CA LEU A 280 1.18 10.27 -22.09
C LEU A 280 0.86 11.76 -22.32
N GLY A 281 0.68 12.54 -21.26
CA GLY A 281 0.35 13.95 -21.25
C GLY A 281 -0.57 14.31 -20.11
N SER A 282 -1.08 15.53 -20.07
CA SER A 282 -1.90 16.01 -18.95
C SER A 282 -3.23 15.24 -18.77
N ASN A 283 -3.73 14.59 -19.81
CA ASN A 283 -5.09 14.04 -19.85
C ASN A 283 -5.15 12.60 -20.38
N THR A 284 -4.03 11.97 -20.63
CA THR A 284 -3.98 10.61 -21.19
C THR A 284 -3.04 9.75 -20.37
N VAL A 285 -3.49 8.56 -20.00
CA VAL A 285 -2.71 7.60 -19.23
C VAL A 285 -2.71 6.27 -19.98
N ALA A 286 -1.54 5.69 -20.15
CA ALA A 286 -1.38 4.31 -20.62
C ALA A 286 -1.01 3.40 -19.46
N LYS A 287 -1.59 2.21 -19.42
CA LYS A 287 -1.28 1.15 -18.47
C LYS A 287 -1.11 -0.17 -19.19
N VAL A 288 -0.11 -0.93 -18.79
CA VAL A 288 0.10 -2.30 -19.26
C VAL A 288 0.34 -3.19 -18.06
N ALA A 289 -0.40 -4.28 -17.97
CA ALA A 289 -0.15 -5.36 -17.02
C ALA A 289 -0.02 -6.67 -17.78
N ALA A 290 1.05 -7.43 -17.51
CA ALA A 290 1.23 -8.76 -18.07
C ALA A 290 1.63 -9.73 -16.95
N ASN A 291 0.78 -10.69 -16.67
CA ASN A 291 0.96 -11.67 -15.61
C ASN A 291 0.94 -13.08 -16.20
N TYR A 292 2.04 -13.78 -16.03
CA TYR A 292 2.18 -15.16 -16.43
C TYR A 292 2.65 -16.01 -15.25
N GLN A 293 2.10 -17.18 -15.11
CA GLN A 293 2.54 -18.20 -14.15
C GLN A 293 2.48 -19.58 -14.81
N SER A 294 3.39 -20.46 -14.41
CA SER A 294 3.50 -21.81 -15.03
C SER A 294 2.35 -22.74 -14.64
N ASP A 295 1.75 -22.49 -13.48
CA ASP A 295 0.65 -23.27 -12.92
C ASP A 295 -0.16 -22.42 -11.94
N PRO A 296 -1.41 -22.83 -11.59
CA PRO A 296 -2.32 -22.02 -10.77
C PRO A 296 -1.89 -21.84 -9.31
N LEU A 297 -0.91 -22.61 -8.83
CA LEU A 297 -0.47 -22.61 -7.43
C LEU A 297 0.81 -21.81 -7.18
N VAL A 298 1.52 -21.31 -8.19
CA VAL A 298 2.78 -20.59 -8.01
C VAL A 298 2.64 -19.41 -7.05
N ILE A 299 1.63 -18.54 -7.30
CA ILE A 299 1.41 -17.36 -6.46
C ILE A 299 0.98 -17.79 -5.06
N ARG A 300 0.13 -18.78 -4.93
CA ARG A 300 -0.32 -19.30 -3.65
C ARG A 300 0.84 -19.86 -2.80
N ASP A 301 1.72 -20.63 -3.42
CA ASP A 301 2.78 -21.35 -2.72
C ASP A 301 3.91 -20.41 -2.30
N PHE A 302 4.30 -19.44 -3.15
CA PHE A 302 5.45 -18.58 -2.90
C PHE A 302 5.10 -17.14 -2.54
N TYR A 303 3.88 -16.66 -2.86
CA TYR A 303 3.44 -15.27 -2.70
C TYR A 303 2.04 -15.18 -2.07
N TRP A 304 1.87 -15.82 -0.93
CA TRP A 304 0.56 -15.96 -0.27
C TRP A 304 -0.21 -14.63 -0.08
N ASN A 305 0.46 -13.53 0.28
CA ASN A 305 -0.19 -12.24 0.47
C ASN A 305 -0.76 -11.68 -0.84
N GLU A 306 -0.03 -11.85 -1.95
CA GLU A 306 -0.51 -11.46 -3.28
C GLU A 306 -1.67 -12.34 -3.72
N TYR A 307 -1.59 -13.64 -3.43
CA TYR A 307 -2.67 -14.58 -3.71
C TYR A 307 -3.95 -14.20 -2.96
N GLN A 308 -3.87 -13.83 -1.68
CA GLN A 308 -5.03 -13.39 -0.90
C GLN A 308 -5.63 -12.09 -1.43
N ALA A 309 -4.80 -11.18 -1.97
CA ALA A 309 -5.27 -9.92 -2.54
C ALA A 309 -5.88 -10.12 -3.94
N ASN A 310 -5.30 -11.00 -4.76
CA ASN A 310 -5.75 -11.25 -6.13
C ASN A 310 -5.32 -12.65 -6.59
N VAL A 311 -6.29 -13.57 -6.63
CA VAL A 311 -6.06 -14.96 -7.05
C VAL A 311 -5.70 -15.05 -8.54
N GLU A 312 -6.30 -14.20 -9.37
CA GLU A 312 -6.22 -14.20 -10.83
C GLU A 312 -5.77 -12.83 -11.35
N PRO A 313 -4.47 -12.48 -11.28
CA PRO A 313 -4.00 -11.20 -11.78
C PRO A 313 -4.22 -11.08 -13.29
N ALA A 314 -4.98 -10.07 -13.70
CA ALA A 314 -5.32 -9.81 -15.09
C ALA A 314 -4.11 -9.35 -15.90
N SER A 315 -4.14 -9.63 -17.22
CA SER A 315 -3.18 -9.10 -18.19
C SER A 315 -3.93 -8.22 -19.18
N PHE A 316 -3.53 -6.97 -19.31
CA PHE A 316 -4.19 -6.01 -20.18
C PHE A 316 -3.24 -4.89 -20.62
N ALA A 317 -3.61 -4.23 -21.71
CA ALA A 317 -3.08 -2.93 -22.12
C ALA A 317 -4.26 -1.97 -22.25
N GLU A 318 -4.18 -0.82 -21.63
CA GLU A 318 -5.26 0.17 -21.53
C GLU A 318 -4.69 1.55 -21.83
N VAL A 319 -5.45 2.34 -22.58
CA VAL A 319 -5.18 3.77 -22.79
C VAL A 319 -6.45 4.54 -22.50
N THR A 320 -6.39 5.38 -21.47
CA THR A 320 -7.51 6.21 -21.05
C THR A 320 -7.22 7.67 -21.33
N GLN A 321 -8.10 8.34 -22.08
CA GLN A 321 -8.07 9.79 -22.30
C GLN A 321 -9.20 10.46 -21.55
N LEU A 322 -8.86 11.33 -20.61
CA LEU A 322 -9.81 12.09 -19.80
C LEU A 322 -9.95 13.51 -20.35
N LYS A 323 -11.17 13.93 -20.63
CA LYS A 323 -11.54 15.31 -20.97
C LYS A 323 -12.62 15.82 -20.01
N PRO A 324 -12.87 17.14 -19.92
CA PRO A 324 -13.88 17.67 -18.98
C PRO A 324 -15.26 17.04 -19.12
N ASN A 325 -15.66 16.67 -20.34
CA ASN A 325 -17.02 16.22 -20.64
C ASN A 325 -17.09 14.76 -21.11
N TRP A 326 -15.97 14.10 -21.33
CA TRP A 326 -15.96 12.72 -21.79
C TRP A 326 -14.66 11.98 -21.44
N VAL A 327 -14.74 10.67 -21.40
CA VAL A 327 -13.62 9.75 -21.24
C VAL A 327 -13.64 8.77 -22.40
N LEU A 328 -12.49 8.61 -23.06
CA LEU A 328 -12.29 7.56 -24.03
C LEU A 328 -11.32 6.53 -23.43
N ASP A 329 -11.77 5.31 -23.40
CA ASP A 329 -10.99 4.17 -22.91
C ASP A 329 -10.85 3.11 -23.99
N GLY A 330 -9.62 2.64 -24.21
CA GLY A 330 -9.31 1.57 -25.14
C GLY A 330 -8.51 0.49 -24.43
N MET A 331 -9.04 -0.73 -24.41
CA MET A 331 -8.44 -1.86 -23.70
C MET A 331 -8.21 -3.05 -24.63
N ALA A 332 -7.10 -3.75 -24.41
CA ALA A 332 -6.86 -5.10 -24.94
C ALA A 332 -6.51 -6.02 -23.78
N GLN A 333 -7.27 -7.07 -23.58
CA GLN A 333 -7.14 -8.04 -22.48
C GLN A 333 -7.04 -9.46 -23.04
N PRO A 334 -5.84 -9.98 -23.35
CA PRO A 334 -5.64 -11.35 -23.79
C PRO A 334 -5.61 -12.33 -22.60
N GLN A 335 -5.97 -13.59 -22.81
CA GLN A 335 -5.71 -14.68 -21.87
C GLN A 335 -4.25 -15.15 -22.03
N LEU A 336 -3.39 -14.91 -21.04
CA LEU A 336 -2.00 -15.37 -21.07
C LEU A 336 -1.81 -16.76 -20.45
N VAL A 337 -2.76 -17.21 -19.64
CA VAL A 337 -2.75 -18.53 -18.97
C VAL A 337 -4.10 -19.20 -19.17
N ASN A 338 -4.09 -20.51 -19.39
CA ASN A 338 -5.29 -21.26 -19.77
C ASN A 338 -6.00 -21.99 -18.61
N PHE A 339 -5.50 -21.85 -17.39
CA PHE A 339 -6.11 -22.50 -16.22
C PHE A 339 -7.09 -21.59 -15.45
N PHE A 340 -7.21 -20.32 -15.86
CA PHE A 340 -8.25 -19.41 -15.36
C PHE A 340 -9.28 -19.12 -16.45
N GLU A 341 -10.55 -19.00 -16.05
CA GLU A 341 -11.57 -18.45 -16.92
C GLU A 341 -11.34 -16.96 -17.13
N THR A 342 -11.39 -16.49 -18.36
CA THR A 342 -11.15 -15.07 -18.70
C THR A 342 -12.08 -14.64 -19.83
N VAL A 343 -12.56 -13.41 -19.76
CA VAL A 343 -13.18 -12.76 -20.90
C VAL A 343 -12.12 -11.94 -21.62
N GLU A 344 -11.64 -12.46 -22.75
CA GLU A 344 -10.72 -11.71 -23.61
C GLU A 344 -11.46 -10.55 -24.28
N ARG A 345 -10.83 -9.38 -24.31
CA ARG A 345 -11.30 -8.14 -24.97
C ARG A 345 -10.25 -7.72 -26.00
N LEU A 346 -10.55 -7.84 -27.30
CA LEU A 346 -9.52 -7.74 -28.33
C LEU A 346 -9.99 -6.99 -29.60
N PRO A 347 -10.10 -5.65 -29.60
CA PRO A 347 -10.08 -4.70 -28.49
C PRO A 347 -11.47 -4.47 -27.88
N ASP A 348 -11.51 -3.70 -26.79
CA ASP A 348 -12.73 -3.07 -26.28
C ASP A 348 -12.47 -1.55 -26.21
N VAL A 349 -13.30 -0.76 -26.89
CA VAL A 349 -13.20 0.70 -26.90
C VAL A 349 -14.50 1.29 -26.35
N LYS A 350 -14.38 2.13 -25.32
CA LYS A 350 -15.52 2.74 -24.62
C LYS A 350 -15.39 4.26 -24.60
N LEU A 351 -16.43 4.94 -25.06
CA LEU A 351 -16.60 6.38 -24.93
C LEU A 351 -17.69 6.67 -23.89
N THR A 352 -17.33 7.33 -22.81
CA THR A 352 -18.25 7.75 -21.74
C THR A 352 -18.43 9.28 -21.82
N GLY A 353 -19.63 9.74 -22.12
CA GLY A 353 -20.03 11.12 -21.96
C GLY A 353 -20.40 11.37 -20.50
N LEU A 354 -19.59 12.16 -19.81
CA LEU A 354 -19.83 12.51 -18.41
C LEU A 354 -21.11 13.35 -18.30
N ARG A 355 -21.76 13.24 -17.14
CA ARG A 355 -22.98 14.00 -16.85
C ARG A 355 -22.75 15.50 -17.00
N GLN A 356 -23.48 16.15 -17.91
CA GLN A 356 -23.34 17.56 -18.26
C GLN A 356 -24.69 18.20 -18.52
N GLU A 357 -24.79 19.48 -18.23
CA GLU A 357 -25.98 20.27 -18.45
C GLU A 357 -26.25 20.47 -19.97
N VAL A 358 -27.48 20.33 -20.39
CA VAL A 358 -27.88 20.48 -21.79
C VAL A 358 -28.18 21.98 -22.06
N GLY A 359 -27.21 22.69 -22.60
CA GLY A 359 -27.33 24.12 -22.87
C GLY A 359 -27.51 24.92 -21.57
N ALA A 360 -28.55 25.77 -21.51
CA ALA A 360 -28.91 26.53 -20.32
C ALA A 360 -30.19 25.96 -19.65
N THR A 361 -30.44 24.68 -19.78
CA THR A 361 -31.62 24.00 -19.20
C THR A 361 -31.21 23.24 -17.94
N PRO A 362 -32.12 23.01 -16.99
CA PRO A 362 -31.80 22.21 -15.80
C PRO A 362 -31.71 20.70 -16.09
N VAL A 363 -31.71 20.29 -17.36
CA VAL A 363 -31.59 18.88 -17.79
C VAL A 363 -30.13 18.52 -17.93
N TYR A 364 -29.75 17.39 -17.35
CA TYR A 364 -28.43 16.80 -17.50
C TYR A 364 -28.50 15.57 -18.41
N TYR A 365 -27.43 15.41 -19.17
CA TYR A 365 -27.27 14.28 -20.09
C TYR A 365 -25.98 13.55 -19.83
N GLU A 366 -26.05 12.21 -19.89
CA GLU A 366 -24.90 11.31 -19.84
C GLU A 366 -25.06 10.18 -20.85
N SER A 367 -23.93 9.58 -21.27
CA SER A 367 -23.95 8.51 -22.25
C SER A 367 -22.75 7.58 -22.10
N GLU A 368 -22.95 6.32 -22.52
CA GLU A 368 -21.87 5.35 -22.73
C GLU A 368 -22.03 4.71 -24.09
N THR A 369 -20.93 4.57 -24.84
CA THR A 369 -20.93 3.83 -26.10
C THR A 369 -19.66 2.99 -26.14
N SER A 370 -19.81 1.69 -26.41
CA SER A 370 -18.68 0.78 -26.50
C SER A 370 -18.77 -0.13 -27.73
N ALA A 371 -17.60 -0.52 -28.24
CA ALA A 371 -17.47 -1.45 -29.34
C ALA A 371 -16.28 -2.37 -29.08
N GLY A 372 -16.48 -3.67 -29.13
CA GLY A 372 -15.42 -4.61 -28.85
C GLY A 372 -15.65 -5.98 -29.45
N TYR A 373 -14.56 -6.73 -29.55
CA TYR A 373 -14.59 -8.17 -29.83
C TYR A 373 -14.26 -8.91 -28.55
N PHE A 374 -15.15 -9.79 -28.12
CA PHE A 374 -15.10 -10.50 -26.85
C PHE A 374 -15.03 -12.00 -27.10
N LYS A 375 -14.22 -12.69 -26.29
CA LYS A 375 -14.18 -14.12 -26.24
C LYS A 375 -14.22 -14.59 -24.80
N ARG A 376 -15.22 -15.34 -24.41
CA ARG A 376 -15.25 -16.01 -23.12
C ARG A 376 -14.46 -17.30 -23.25
N ALA A 377 -13.27 -17.31 -22.65
CA ALA A 377 -12.37 -18.45 -22.63
C ALA A 377 -12.49 -19.13 -21.26
N PHE A 378 -13.07 -20.32 -21.23
CA PHE A 378 -13.16 -21.15 -20.03
C PHE A 378 -11.79 -21.78 -19.73
N SER A 379 -11.59 -22.17 -18.46
CA SER A 379 -10.35 -22.86 -18.06
C SER A 379 -10.20 -24.19 -18.81
N ASP A 380 -8.95 -24.57 -19.10
CA ASP A 380 -8.63 -25.86 -19.70
C ASP A 380 -8.99 -26.99 -18.71
N THR A 381 -9.83 -27.93 -19.16
CA THR A 381 -10.25 -29.07 -18.35
C THR A 381 -9.10 -30.02 -17.96
N ASN A 382 -7.98 -29.97 -18.70
CA ASN A 382 -6.78 -30.76 -18.39
C ASN A 382 -5.88 -30.12 -17.32
N SER A 383 -6.08 -28.83 -17.03
CA SER A 383 -5.29 -28.09 -16.05
C SER A 383 -6.15 -27.05 -15.31
N PRO A 384 -7.34 -27.41 -14.79
CA PRO A 384 -8.18 -26.45 -14.09
C PRO A 384 -7.48 -25.99 -12.81
N SER A 385 -7.59 -24.71 -12.49
CA SER A 385 -7.24 -24.25 -11.17
C SER A 385 -8.16 -24.92 -10.14
N PRO A 386 -7.64 -25.53 -9.09
CA PRO A 386 -8.49 -26.16 -8.07
C PRO A 386 -9.37 -25.16 -7.30
N PHE A 387 -9.16 -23.86 -7.50
CA PHE A 387 -9.87 -22.78 -6.83
C PHE A 387 -10.83 -22.01 -7.72
N THR A 388 -10.82 -22.24 -9.03
CA THR A 388 -11.69 -21.52 -9.98
C THR A 388 -13.10 -22.10 -10.10
N ASN A 389 -13.35 -23.26 -9.53
CA ASN A 389 -14.71 -23.84 -9.53
C ASN A 389 -15.74 -22.97 -8.80
N SER A 390 -15.30 -22.11 -7.88
CA SER A 390 -16.17 -21.14 -7.21
C SER A 390 -16.42 -19.86 -8.01
N LEU A 391 -15.57 -19.57 -9.02
CA LEU A 391 -15.72 -18.40 -9.90
C LEU A 391 -16.41 -18.73 -11.22
N GLN A 392 -16.62 -20.01 -11.52
CA GLN A 392 -17.12 -20.48 -12.82
C GLN A 392 -18.52 -20.01 -13.18
N ALA A 393 -19.31 -19.59 -12.29
CA ALA A 393 -20.53 -18.85 -12.57
C ALA A 393 -21.12 -18.27 -11.28
N PRO A 394 -20.65 -17.15 -10.81
CA PRO A 394 -21.42 -16.41 -9.83
C PRO A 394 -22.79 -16.15 -10.46
N ASN A 395 -23.85 -16.53 -9.77
CA ASN A 395 -25.24 -16.37 -10.19
C ASN A 395 -25.70 -17.20 -11.41
N GLY A 396 -25.04 -18.30 -11.74
CA GLY A 396 -25.50 -19.18 -12.82
C GLY A 396 -25.43 -18.53 -14.20
N LEU A 397 -24.57 -17.52 -14.45
CA LEU A 397 -24.44 -16.89 -15.76
C LEU A 397 -23.99 -17.85 -16.85
N ALA A 398 -23.26 -18.93 -16.51
CA ALA A 398 -22.98 -20.01 -17.45
C ALA A 398 -24.24 -20.73 -17.93
N TYR A 399 -25.33 -20.64 -17.19
CA TYR A 399 -26.62 -21.26 -17.53
C TYR A 399 -27.53 -20.40 -18.41
N PHE A 400 -27.28 -19.09 -18.47
CA PHE A 400 -28.09 -18.18 -19.27
C PHE A 400 -27.84 -18.33 -20.77
N PHE A 401 -26.64 -18.77 -21.13
CA PHE A 401 -26.31 -19.03 -22.51
C PHE A 401 -26.10 -20.55 -22.72
N ASN A 402 -26.93 -21.20 -23.49
CA ASN A 402 -26.92 -22.66 -23.68
C ASN A 402 -25.61 -23.11 -24.35
N THR A 403 -24.57 -23.35 -23.57
CA THR A 403 -23.28 -23.87 -24.03
C THR A 403 -23.25 -25.39 -24.23
N GLY A 404 -24.42 -26.06 -24.11
CA GLY A 404 -24.55 -27.51 -24.31
C GLY A 404 -24.10 -28.37 -23.12
N SER A 405 -23.28 -27.88 -22.21
CA SER A 405 -22.83 -28.59 -21.01
C SER A 405 -22.58 -27.65 -19.85
N THR A 406 -23.09 -27.99 -18.70
CA THR A 406 -22.83 -27.26 -17.43
C THR A 406 -21.55 -27.70 -16.74
N THR A 407 -21.05 -28.88 -17.07
CA THR A 407 -19.86 -29.47 -16.47
C THR A 407 -18.59 -29.19 -17.27
N ASN A 408 -18.71 -28.82 -18.53
CA ASN A 408 -17.58 -28.51 -19.42
C ASN A 408 -18.03 -27.53 -20.51
N PRO A 409 -18.21 -26.24 -20.16
CA PRO A 409 -18.64 -25.22 -21.10
C PRO A 409 -17.58 -24.97 -22.17
N ALA A 410 -17.99 -24.81 -23.40
CA ALA A 410 -17.10 -24.50 -24.51
C ALA A 410 -16.93 -22.96 -24.65
N SER A 411 -15.71 -22.51 -24.90
CA SER A 411 -15.41 -21.11 -25.17
C SER A 411 -16.14 -20.59 -26.40
N TYR A 412 -16.58 -19.35 -26.39
CA TYR A 412 -17.29 -18.69 -27.49
C TYR A 412 -16.87 -17.21 -27.61
N SER A 413 -17.15 -16.65 -28.81
CA SER A 413 -16.77 -15.26 -29.10
C SER A 413 -17.85 -14.54 -29.92
N ALA A 414 -17.93 -13.24 -29.78
CA ALA A 414 -18.75 -12.35 -30.60
C ALA A 414 -18.23 -10.90 -30.54
N SER A 415 -18.57 -10.09 -31.53
CA SER A 415 -18.47 -8.63 -31.43
C SER A 415 -19.68 -8.07 -30.72
N ARG A 416 -19.47 -7.09 -29.84
CA ARG A 416 -20.55 -6.34 -29.17
C ARG A 416 -20.40 -4.85 -29.47
N LEU A 417 -21.53 -4.23 -29.84
CA LEU A 417 -21.68 -2.79 -29.94
C LEU A 417 -22.78 -2.39 -28.98
N ASP A 418 -22.50 -1.48 -28.06
CA ASP A 418 -23.44 -1.05 -27.03
C ASP A 418 -23.51 0.47 -26.97
N THR A 419 -24.71 1.03 -26.77
CA THR A 419 -24.87 2.45 -26.52
C THR A 419 -25.99 2.70 -25.52
N PHE A 420 -25.72 3.58 -24.55
CA PHE A 420 -26.60 4.00 -23.49
C PHE A 420 -26.68 5.53 -23.43
N HIS A 421 -27.88 6.06 -23.25
CA HIS A 421 -28.13 7.50 -23.13
C HIS A 421 -29.14 7.75 -22.02
N GLN A 422 -28.89 8.70 -21.14
CA GLN A 422 -29.77 9.06 -20.03
C GLN A 422 -29.90 10.57 -19.88
N PHE A 423 -31.09 11.01 -19.55
CA PHE A 423 -31.41 12.37 -19.15
C PHE A 423 -31.89 12.38 -17.71
N THR A 424 -31.42 13.34 -16.93
CA THR A 424 -31.81 13.56 -15.54
C THR A 424 -32.20 15.00 -15.33
N LEU A 425 -33.19 15.25 -14.47
CA LEU A 425 -33.71 16.60 -14.19
C LEU A 425 -33.79 16.83 -12.67
N PRO A 426 -32.66 17.19 -12.01
CA PRO A 426 -32.68 17.47 -10.58
C PRO A 426 -33.43 18.77 -10.30
N GLN A 427 -34.40 18.70 -9.37
CA GLN A 427 -35.24 19.82 -8.95
C GLN A 427 -35.40 19.80 -7.44
N THR A 428 -35.39 20.97 -6.81
CA THR A 428 -35.70 21.13 -5.39
C THR A 428 -37.07 21.77 -5.23
N PHE A 429 -38.03 21.02 -4.71
CA PHE A 429 -39.38 21.47 -4.42
C PHE A 429 -39.48 22.02 -2.99
N PHE A 430 -40.25 23.06 -2.83
CA PHE A 430 -40.50 23.71 -1.52
C PHE A 430 -39.24 24.15 -0.78
N GLY A 431 -38.07 24.15 -1.44
CA GLY A 431 -36.76 24.47 -0.85
C GLY A 431 -36.16 23.40 0.06
N TRP A 432 -36.77 22.21 0.13
CA TRP A 432 -36.27 21.13 1.00
C TRP A 432 -36.40 19.71 0.43
N LEU A 433 -37.25 19.48 -0.59
CA LEU A 433 -37.45 18.16 -1.21
C LEU A 433 -36.71 18.12 -2.54
N ASP A 434 -35.65 17.33 -2.60
CA ASP A 434 -34.91 17.07 -3.83
C ASP A 434 -35.59 15.92 -4.58
N VAL A 435 -35.86 16.13 -5.85
CA VAL A 435 -36.52 15.19 -6.74
C VAL A 435 -35.74 15.14 -8.06
N THR A 436 -35.21 14.00 -8.41
CA THR A 436 -34.41 13.81 -9.62
C THR A 436 -35.03 12.71 -10.50
N PRO A 437 -35.99 13.05 -11.37
CA PRO A 437 -36.46 12.10 -12.39
C PRO A 437 -35.39 11.84 -13.43
N ARG A 438 -35.36 10.59 -13.91
CA ARG A 438 -34.45 10.13 -14.94
C ARG A 438 -35.19 9.30 -16.00
N VAL A 439 -34.69 9.36 -17.24
CA VAL A 439 -35.16 8.55 -18.36
C VAL A 439 -33.99 8.23 -19.27
N GLY A 440 -33.86 6.98 -19.65
CA GLY A 440 -32.76 6.51 -20.49
C GLY A 440 -33.15 5.40 -21.40
N GLY A 441 -32.21 5.00 -22.24
CA GLY A 441 -32.36 3.86 -23.12
C GLY A 441 -31.01 3.29 -23.54
N ARG A 442 -30.98 1.99 -23.75
CA ARG A 442 -29.81 1.25 -24.18
C ARG A 442 -30.12 0.35 -25.35
N ALA A 443 -29.22 0.31 -26.31
CA ALA A 443 -29.26 -0.61 -27.43
C ALA A 443 -27.94 -1.37 -27.51
N THR A 444 -28.02 -2.70 -27.56
CA THR A 444 -26.86 -3.58 -27.64
C THR A 444 -27.02 -4.52 -28.87
N TYR A 445 -25.98 -4.52 -29.70
CA TYR A 445 -25.88 -5.45 -30.84
C TYR A 445 -24.80 -6.49 -30.57
N TYR A 446 -25.07 -7.74 -30.86
CA TYR A 446 -24.12 -8.84 -30.88
C TYR A 446 -24.05 -9.42 -32.27
N SER A 447 -22.83 -9.63 -32.78
CA SER A 447 -22.63 -10.40 -34.02
C SER A 447 -23.05 -11.85 -33.86
N ASP A 448 -22.94 -12.64 -34.92
CA ASP A 448 -23.00 -14.08 -34.80
C ASP A 448 -22.03 -14.59 -33.73
N VAL A 449 -22.53 -15.45 -32.85
CA VAL A 449 -21.69 -16.07 -31.81
C VAL A 449 -21.05 -17.31 -32.39
N ASP A 450 -19.73 -17.37 -32.29
CA ASP A 450 -18.94 -18.48 -32.79
C ASP A 450 -18.22 -19.22 -31.66
N GLY A 451 -18.36 -20.55 -31.66
CA GLY A 451 -17.74 -21.45 -30.69
C GLY A 451 -17.96 -22.90 -31.02
N PRO A 452 -17.16 -23.84 -30.48
CA PRO A 452 -17.23 -25.26 -30.81
C PRO A 452 -18.62 -25.93 -30.58
N GLN A 453 -19.40 -25.39 -29.65
CA GLN A 453 -20.70 -25.94 -29.26
C GLN A 453 -21.83 -24.91 -29.32
N VAL A 454 -21.55 -23.69 -29.75
CA VAL A 454 -22.50 -22.58 -29.72
C VAL A 454 -22.41 -21.80 -31.03
N HIS A 455 -23.51 -21.81 -31.77
CA HIS A 455 -23.73 -20.97 -32.95
C HIS A 455 -25.09 -20.29 -32.83
N THR A 456 -25.11 -18.99 -32.70
CA THR A 456 -26.31 -18.17 -32.73
C THR A 456 -26.15 -17.04 -33.73
N ASN A 457 -27.19 -16.72 -34.45
CA ASN A 457 -27.19 -15.56 -35.33
C ASN A 457 -27.13 -14.26 -34.55
N GLN A 458 -26.81 -13.20 -35.25
CA GLN A 458 -26.76 -11.83 -34.70
C GLN A 458 -28.02 -11.48 -33.89
N GLN A 459 -27.84 -10.77 -32.78
CA GLN A 459 -28.90 -10.39 -31.87
C GLN A 459 -28.86 -8.88 -31.62
N VAL A 460 -30.05 -8.27 -31.52
CA VAL A 460 -30.23 -6.90 -31.10
C VAL A 460 -31.10 -6.87 -29.86
N ARG A 461 -30.65 -6.20 -28.82
CA ARG A 461 -31.45 -5.91 -27.64
C ARG A 461 -31.64 -4.43 -27.51
N ALA A 462 -32.89 -4.00 -27.27
CA ALA A 462 -33.23 -2.66 -26.85
C ALA A 462 -33.93 -2.72 -25.50
N VAL A 463 -33.63 -1.78 -24.65
CA VAL A 463 -34.24 -1.59 -23.34
C VAL A 463 -34.31 -0.08 -23.03
N PHE A 464 -35.38 0.33 -22.38
CA PHE A 464 -35.50 1.66 -21.88
C PHE A 464 -35.62 1.64 -20.35
N ASP A 465 -35.25 2.71 -19.68
CA ASP A 465 -35.34 2.87 -18.23
C ASP A 465 -35.98 4.18 -17.87
N THR A 466 -36.65 4.21 -16.73
CA THR A 466 -37.11 5.42 -16.11
C THR A 466 -37.10 5.28 -14.59
N GLY A 467 -36.90 6.38 -13.90
CA GLY A 467 -36.84 6.35 -12.45
C GLY A 467 -36.95 7.74 -11.85
N VAL A 468 -37.04 7.77 -10.55
CA VAL A 468 -37.05 9.02 -9.78
C VAL A 468 -36.40 8.77 -8.42
N ASP A 469 -35.45 9.59 -8.10
CA ASP A 469 -34.85 9.71 -6.76
C ASP A 469 -35.51 10.87 -6.02
N MET A 470 -35.93 10.64 -4.78
CA MET A 470 -36.57 11.63 -3.92
C MET A 470 -35.94 11.59 -2.53
N SER A 471 -35.32 12.67 -2.14
CA SER A 471 -34.66 12.75 -0.85
C SER A 471 -34.86 14.11 -0.18
N PHE A 472 -34.70 14.12 1.15
CA PHE A 472 -34.58 15.39 1.87
C PHE A 472 -33.68 15.22 3.10
N LYS A 473 -33.22 16.34 3.61
CA LYS A 473 -32.38 16.42 4.78
C LYS A 473 -32.98 17.31 5.84
N ALA A 474 -33.29 16.75 6.99
CA ALA A 474 -33.74 17.48 8.17
C ALA A 474 -32.67 17.38 9.27
N SER A 475 -32.43 18.48 9.98
CA SER A 475 -31.50 18.46 11.09
C SER A 475 -31.95 19.32 12.25
N GLN A 476 -31.65 18.90 13.47
CA GLN A 476 -31.89 19.65 14.70
C GLN A 476 -30.64 19.62 15.58
N VAL A 477 -30.33 20.76 16.17
CA VAL A 477 -29.25 20.93 17.12
C VAL A 477 -29.82 20.99 18.53
N PHE A 478 -29.25 20.18 19.43
CA PHE A 478 -29.55 20.12 20.86
C PHE A 478 -28.35 20.69 21.62
N SER A 479 -28.31 22.02 21.76
CA SER A 479 -27.17 22.74 22.35
C SER A 479 -26.94 22.45 23.85
N GLY A 480 -27.93 21.92 24.55
CA GLY A 480 -27.83 21.53 25.97
C GLY A 480 -27.50 20.05 26.19
N ALA A 481 -27.26 19.28 25.13
CA ALA A 481 -26.93 17.86 25.25
C ALA A 481 -25.46 17.69 25.63
N GLU A 482 -25.20 17.27 26.86
CA GLU A 482 -23.87 16.98 27.38
C GLU A 482 -23.80 15.61 28.00
N SER A 483 -22.76 14.85 27.71
CA SER A 483 -22.46 13.56 28.32
C SER A 483 -20.96 13.36 28.48
N PRO A 484 -20.41 13.54 29.69
CA PRO A 484 -18.99 13.24 29.94
C PRO A 484 -18.61 11.79 29.68
N LEU A 485 -19.58 10.85 29.86
CA LEU A 485 -19.35 9.43 29.59
C LEU A 485 -19.07 9.14 28.10
N LEU A 486 -19.79 9.81 27.21
CA LEU A 486 -19.72 9.61 25.76
C LEU A 486 -18.92 10.72 25.06
N ASP A 487 -18.32 11.65 25.83
CA ASP A 487 -17.59 12.81 25.29
C ASP A 487 -18.45 13.59 24.27
N VAL A 488 -19.67 13.87 24.69
CA VAL A 488 -20.66 14.59 23.91
C VAL A 488 -20.77 16.01 24.41
N HIS A 489 -20.55 16.96 23.50
CA HIS A 489 -20.77 18.40 23.68
C HIS A 489 -21.61 18.88 22.54
N GLU A 490 -22.85 19.25 22.80
CA GLU A 490 -23.88 19.52 21.81
C GLU A 490 -24.16 18.29 20.91
N LEU A 491 -25.40 18.11 20.52
CA LEU A 491 -25.78 17.06 19.58
C LEU A 491 -26.48 17.67 18.37
N ARG A 492 -26.07 17.28 17.19
CA ARG A 492 -26.81 17.53 15.95
C ARG A 492 -27.35 16.20 15.43
N HIS A 493 -28.69 16.08 15.41
CA HIS A 493 -29.35 14.95 14.75
C HIS A 493 -29.69 15.32 13.31
N ILE A 494 -29.32 14.49 12.38
CA ILE A 494 -29.58 14.62 10.95
C ILE A 494 -30.34 13.39 10.49
N ILE A 495 -31.47 13.58 9.83
CA ILE A 495 -32.28 12.51 9.23
C ILE A 495 -32.32 12.76 7.73
N GLU A 496 -31.97 11.75 6.95
CA GLU A 496 -31.94 11.76 5.50
C GLU A 496 -32.75 10.55 4.99
N PRO A 497 -34.08 10.66 4.82
CA PRO A 497 -34.85 9.66 4.09
C PRO A 497 -34.64 9.83 2.60
N ASP A 498 -34.58 8.68 1.92
CA ASP A 498 -34.35 8.59 0.50
C ASP A 498 -35.26 7.52 -0.10
N ILE A 499 -35.91 7.81 -1.21
CA ILE A 499 -36.79 6.91 -1.95
C ILE A 499 -36.35 6.93 -3.41
N ASP A 500 -35.76 5.85 -3.88
CA ASP A 500 -35.36 5.69 -5.27
C ASP A 500 -36.22 4.65 -5.98
N TYR A 501 -36.91 5.06 -7.04
CA TYR A 501 -37.71 4.19 -7.89
C TYR A 501 -37.01 3.95 -9.22
N ALA A 502 -36.94 2.69 -9.64
CA ALA A 502 -36.45 2.29 -10.94
C ALA A 502 -37.41 1.35 -11.65
N TYR A 503 -37.68 1.65 -12.90
CA TYR A 503 -38.48 0.83 -13.79
C TYR A 503 -37.73 0.57 -15.09
N VAL A 504 -37.51 -0.71 -15.37
CA VAL A 504 -36.95 -1.24 -16.62
C VAL A 504 -37.93 -2.30 -17.13
N PRO A 505 -38.62 -2.09 -18.27
CA PRO A 505 -39.47 -3.10 -18.84
C PRO A 505 -38.68 -4.34 -19.30
N ALA A 506 -39.34 -5.42 -19.55
CA ALA A 506 -38.69 -6.59 -20.12
C ALA A 506 -37.95 -6.21 -21.42
N PRO A 507 -36.66 -6.47 -21.50
CA PRO A 507 -35.87 -6.15 -22.68
C PRO A 507 -36.36 -6.98 -23.89
N THR A 508 -36.08 -6.51 -25.10
CA THR A 508 -36.49 -7.25 -26.33
C THR A 508 -35.87 -8.64 -26.45
N ARG A 509 -34.80 -8.88 -25.74
CA ARG A 509 -34.12 -10.16 -25.58
C ARG A 509 -33.73 -10.35 -24.12
N SER A 510 -34.09 -11.53 -23.56
CA SER A 510 -33.69 -11.86 -22.18
C SER A 510 -32.21 -12.20 -22.09
N PRO A 511 -31.59 -12.09 -20.91
CA PRO A 511 -30.18 -12.48 -20.70
C PRO A 511 -29.86 -13.90 -21.16
N SER A 512 -30.79 -14.85 -21.01
CA SER A 512 -30.61 -16.24 -21.42
C SER A 512 -30.50 -16.44 -22.94
N GLN A 513 -30.87 -15.44 -23.73
CA GLN A 513 -30.78 -15.45 -25.19
C GLN A 513 -29.50 -14.78 -25.72
N LEU A 514 -28.73 -14.17 -24.86
CA LEU A 514 -27.56 -13.35 -25.22
C LEU A 514 -26.27 -13.97 -24.72
N PRO A 515 -25.14 -13.79 -25.44
CA PRO A 515 -23.84 -14.19 -24.93
C PRO A 515 -23.49 -13.39 -23.70
N GLN A 516 -22.81 -14.02 -22.75
CA GLN A 516 -22.44 -13.39 -21.47
C GLN A 516 -20.94 -13.17 -21.44
N PHE A 517 -20.51 -11.91 -21.58
CA PHE A 517 -19.10 -11.50 -21.55
C PHE A 517 -18.76 -10.68 -20.30
N ASP A 518 -19.77 -10.13 -19.62
CA ASP A 518 -19.54 -9.37 -18.40
C ASP A 518 -19.63 -10.29 -17.20
N THR A 519 -18.64 -10.20 -16.31
CA THR A 519 -18.62 -10.98 -15.07
C THR A 519 -19.33 -10.20 -13.97
N GLN A 520 -20.33 -10.80 -13.37
CA GLN A 520 -20.94 -10.31 -12.13
C GLN A 520 -20.31 -11.05 -10.96
N LEU A 521 -19.73 -10.31 -10.01
CA LEU A 521 -19.27 -10.88 -8.75
C LEU A 521 -20.43 -10.86 -7.75
N PRO A 522 -20.59 -11.89 -6.90
CA PRO A 522 -21.55 -11.84 -5.82
C PRO A 522 -21.21 -10.69 -4.89
N ALA A 523 -22.22 -9.92 -4.52
CA ALA A 523 -22.05 -8.77 -3.65
C ALA A 523 -22.81 -9.00 -2.34
N LEU A 524 -22.12 -8.79 -1.20
CA LEU A 524 -22.73 -8.79 0.12
C LEU A 524 -23.61 -7.54 0.31
N ARG A 525 -23.36 -6.49 -0.45
CA ARG A 525 -24.14 -5.26 -0.45
C ARG A 525 -25.14 -5.24 -1.57
N GLN A 526 -26.22 -4.52 -1.34
CA GLN A 526 -27.25 -4.33 -2.34
C GLN A 526 -26.67 -3.60 -3.57
N LEU A 527 -26.97 -4.12 -4.75
CA LEU A 527 -26.55 -3.52 -6.01
C LEU A 527 -27.16 -2.13 -6.20
N PRO A 528 -26.52 -1.20 -6.92
CA PRO A 528 -27.13 0.07 -7.28
C PRO A 528 -28.49 -0.15 -7.95
N LEU A 529 -29.45 0.70 -7.68
CA LEU A 529 -30.78 0.67 -8.29
C LEU A 529 -30.81 1.44 -9.62
N GLU A 530 -29.93 2.42 -9.74
CA GLU A 530 -29.82 3.21 -10.96
C GLU A 530 -29.31 2.37 -12.14
N PHE A 531 -29.99 2.48 -13.23
CA PHE A 531 -29.53 1.96 -14.50
C PHE A 531 -28.49 2.97 -15.10
N PRO A 532 -27.31 2.54 -15.57
CA PRO A 532 -26.88 1.18 -15.88
C PRO A 532 -26.15 0.45 -14.73
N GLY A 533 -26.01 1.04 -13.55
CA GLY A 533 -25.28 0.46 -12.43
C GLY A 533 -25.89 -0.81 -11.83
N TYR A 534 -27.16 -1.11 -12.18
CA TYR A 534 -27.90 -2.24 -11.66
C TYR A 534 -27.32 -3.61 -12.08
N ASN A 535 -27.03 -3.78 -13.36
CA ASN A 535 -26.50 -5.02 -13.91
C ASN A 535 -25.32 -4.77 -14.84
N SER A 536 -24.54 -5.82 -15.08
CA SER A 536 -23.67 -5.88 -16.26
C SER A 536 -24.47 -5.78 -17.55
N ILE A 537 -23.87 -5.28 -18.64
CA ILE A 537 -24.59 -5.05 -19.92
C ILE A 537 -25.36 -6.30 -20.35
N ASP A 538 -24.71 -7.49 -20.33
CA ASP A 538 -25.28 -8.72 -20.90
C ASP A 538 -26.40 -9.30 -20.02
N SER A 539 -26.42 -9.00 -18.73
CA SER A 539 -27.37 -9.53 -17.75
C SER A 539 -28.56 -8.62 -17.45
N ILE A 540 -28.73 -7.52 -18.18
CA ILE A 540 -29.84 -6.59 -17.97
C ILE A 540 -31.18 -7.30 -18.22
N ASP A 541 -32.05 -7.27 -17.21
CA ASP A 541 -33.40 -7.81 -17.23
C ASP A 541 -34.42 -6.78 -16.69
N ARG A 542 -35.69 -7.15 -16.68
CA ARG A 542 -36.77 -6.30 -16.16
C ARG A 542 -36.54 -5.94 -14.69
N GLN A 543 -36.83 -4.69 -14.35
CA GLN A 543 -36.77 -4.16 -12.99
C GLN A 543 -38.00 -3.30 -12.71
N ASN A 544 -38.59 -3.42 -11.54
CA ASN A 544 -39.66 -2.54 -11.05
C ASN A 544 -39.59 -2.51 -9.53
N VAL A 545 -38.75 -1.61 -9.02
CA VAL A 545 -38.33 -1.61 -7.63
C VAL A 545 -38.34 -0.23 -7.04
N VAL A 546 -38.80 -0.11 -5.81
CA VAL A 546 -38.63 1.09 -4.97
C VAL A 546 -37.64 0.76 -3.87
N ARG A 547 -36.52 1.44 -3.79
CA ARG A 547 -35.62 1.40 -2.66
C ARG A 547 -36.05 2.41 -1.61
N LEU A 548 -36.20 1.98 -0.40
CA LEU A 548 -36.48 2.80 0.76
C LEU A 548 -35.22 2.84 1.63
N MET A 549 -34.67 4.01 1.86
CA MET A 549 -33.50 4.21 2.71
C MET A 549 -33.77 5.29 3.75
N LEU A 550 -33.33 5.05 4.97
CA LEU A 550 -33.32 6.03 6.05
C LEU A 550 -31.93 6.09 6.66
N ARG A 551 -31.27 7.24 6.54
CA ARG A 551 -30.01 7.52 7.20
C ARG A 551 -30.22 8.43 8.39
N ASN A 552 -29.65 8.06 9.52
CA ASN A 552 -29.61 8.84 10.75
C ASN A 552 -28.18 9.13 11.13
N LYS A 553 -27.84 10.38 11.38
CA LYS A 553 -26.55 10.78 11.92
C LYS A 553 -26.72 11.57 13.20
N LEU A 554 -25.96 11.20 14.21
CA LEU A 554 -25.77 12.02 15.41
C LEU A 554 -24.35 12.53 15.41
N GLN A 555 -24.19 13.82 15.37
CA GLN A 555 -22.90 14.52 15.38
C GLN A 555 -22.70 15.21 16.72
N THR A 556 -21.49 15.23 17.20
CA THR A 556 -21.10 15.94 18.42
C THR A 556 -19.85 16.77 18.17
N HIS A 557 -19.66 17.81 18.96
CA HIS A 557 -18.46 18.63 18.95
C HIS A 557 -17.43 18.02 19.94
N ARG A 558 -16.22 17.71 19.45
CA ARG A 558 -15.08 17.26 20.26
C ARG A 558 -13.88 18.18 20.05
N GLN A 559 -12.78 17.94 20.76
CA GLN A 559 -11.59 18.81 20.74
C GLN A 559 -11.06 19.07 19.32
N ASP A 560 -11.15 18.08 18.43
CA ASP A 560 -10.59 18.16 17.07
C ASP A 560 -11.62 18.57 15.99
N GLY A 561 -12.88 18.84 16.38
CA GLY A 561 -13.94 19.27 15.48
C GLY A 561 -15.26 18.52 15.63
N ILE A 562 -16.07 18.53 14.58
CA ILE A 562 -17.35 17.82 14.55
C ILE A 562 -17.11 16.37 14.13
N GLU A 563 -17.52 15.43 14.99
CA GLU A 563 -17.44 13.99 14.73
C GLU A 563 -18.81 13.32 14.70
N ASP A 564 -18.95 12.27 13.90
CA ASP A 564 -20.14 11.42 13.89
C ASP A 564 -20.07 10.46 15.09
N LEU A 565 -20.96 10.65 16.07
CA LEU A 565 -21.18 9.73 17.18
C LEU A 565 -21.91 8.46 16.72
N VAL A 566 -22.92 8.65 15.85
CA VAL A 566 -23.71 7.59 15.23
C VAL A 566 -23.87 7.93 13.75
N ASN A 567 -23.61 6.96 12.89
CA ASN A 567 -24.00 6.99 11.48
C ASN A 567 -24.70 5.66 11.19
N TRP A 568 -26.00 5.72 10.95
CA TRP A 568 -26.83 4.54 10.78
C TRP A 568 -27.70 4.65 9.55
N ALA A 569 -27.55 3.73 8.61
CA ALA A 569 -28.36 3.60 7.41
C ALA A 569 -29.14 2.27 7.46
N VAL A 570 -30.43 2.33 7.19
CA VAL A 570 -31.31 1.17 7.03
C VAL A 570 -31.99 1.26 5.69
N TYR A 571 -31.96 0.19 4.92
CA TYR A 571 -32.55 0.20 3.59
C TYR A 571 -33.06 -1.18 3.16
N THR A 572 -34.06 -1.18 2.27
CA THR A 572 -34.67 -2.38 1.67
C THR A 572 -35.28 -2.04 0.31
N ASP A 573 -35.38 -3.04 -0.55
CA ASP A 573 -36.04 -2.91 -1.83
C ASP A 573 -37.47 -3.47 -1.78
N TRP A 574 -38.41 -2.69 -2.27
CA TRP A 574 -39.78 -3.10 -2.52
C TRP A 574 -39.99 -3.42 -3.98
N ASN A 575 -40.05 -4.71 -4.31
CA ASN A 575 -40.25 -5.22 -5.67
C ASN A 575 -41.73 -5.12 -6.04
N LEU A 576 -42.03 -4.33 -7.07
CA LEU A 576 -43.37 -4.13 -7.61
C LEU A 576 -43.67 -4.98 -8.84
N ALA A 577 -42.74 -5.84 -9.28
CA ALA A 577 -42.93 -6.69 -10.45
C ALA A 577 -44.08 -7.67 -10.23
N PRO A 578 -44.96 -7.89 -11.24
CA PRO A 578 -46.06 -8.86 -11.13
C PRO A 578 -45.52 -10.30 -11.04
N GLY A 579 -46.17 -11.10 -10.17
CA GLY A 579 -45.83 -12.51 -9.99
C GLY A 579 -44.66 -12.80 -9.03
N VAL A 580 -44.22 -11.82 -8.29
CA VAL A 580 -43.21 -11.99 -7.22
C VAL A 580 -43.92 -12.53 -5.97
N ASN A 581 -43.39 -13.60 -5.40
CA ASN A 581 -43.97 -14.21 -4.19
C ASN A 581 -43.80 -13.29 -2.93
N HIS A 582 -42.73 -12.54 -2.88
CA HIS A 582 -42.42 -11.62 -1.77
C HIS A 582 -42.04 -10.26 -2.33
N HIS A 583 -42.71 -9.22 -1.84
CA HIS A 583 -42.49 -7.85 -2.32
C HIS A 583 -41.28 -7.21 -1.73
N PHE A 584 -40.97 -7.42 -0.45
CA PHE A 584 -39.78 -6.91 0.18
C PHE A 584 -38.63 -7.92 0.06
N THR A 585 -37.45 -7.40 -0.23
CA THR A 585 -36.20 -8.16 -0.22
C THR A 585 -35.59 -8.18 1.18
N ASP A 586 -34.28 -8.29 1.25
CA ASP A 586 -33.57 -8.22 2.51
C ASP A 586 -33.61 -6.82 3.11
N LEU A 587 -33.59 -6.76 4.43
CA LEU A 587 -33.35 -5.53 5.18
C LEU A 587 -31.86 -5.42 5.47
N TYR A 588 -31.26 -4.33 5.02
CA TYR A 588 -29.87 -3.99 5.27
C TYR A 588 -29.77 -2.95 6.36
N SER A 589 -28.78 -3.07 7.22
CA SER A 589 -28.51 -2.10 8.26
C SER A 589 -27.01 -1.91 8.42
N ASP A 590 -26.53 -0.70 8.18
CA ASP A 590 -25.13 -0.28 8.35
C ASP A 590 -25.05 0.74 9.48
N LEU A 591 -24.35 0.40 10.54
CA LEU A 591 -24.24 1.19 11.77
C LEU A 591 -22.79 1.39 12.15
N ASP A 592 -22.37 2.65 12.25
CA ASP A 592 -21.10 3.05 12.87
C ASP A 592 -21.36 3.85 14.13
N LEU A 593 -20.82 3.39 15.25
CA LEU A 593 -20.88 4.06 16.56
C LEU A 593 -19.47 4.44 17.00
N ARG A 594 -19.28 5.69 17.40
CA ARG A 594 -18.02 6.19 17.99
C ARG A 594 -18.27 6.87 19.33
N PRO A 595 -18.59 6.10 20.39
CA PRO A 595 -18.90 6.65 21.72
C PRO A 595 -17.74 7.47 22.29
N ARG A 596 -16.52 7.13 21.89
CA ARG A 596 -15.27 7.82 22.22
C ARG A 596 -14.37 7.83 20.98
N SER A 597 -13.43 8.76 20.88
CA SER A 597 -12.43 8.80 19.80
C SER A 597 -11.61 7.50 19.72
N TRP A 598 -11.41 6.83 20.84
CA TRP A 598 -10.66 5.58 20.97
C TRP A 598 -11.51 4.29 20.91
N LEU A 599 -12.83 4.40 20.77
CA LEU A 599 -13.76 3.26 20.72
C LEU A 599 -14.66 3.37 19.50
N THR A 600 -14.56 2.40 18.61
CA THR A 600 -15.42 2.28 17.41
C THR A 600 -16.14 0.94 17.46
N PHE A 601 -17.44 0.95 17.20
CA PHE A 601 -18.24 -0.22 16.90
C PHE A 601 -18.84 -0.05 15.51
N SER A 602 -18.68 -1.04 14.64
CA SER A 602 -19.30 -1.08 13.31
C SER A 602 -20.10 -2.36 13.16
N SER A 603 -21.30 -2.25 12.64
CA SER A 603 -22.22 -3.35 12.40
C SER A 603 -22.77 -3.22 10.98
N SER A 604 -22.63 -4.26 10.17
CA SER A 604 -23.27 -4.36 8.85
C SER A 604 -24.02 -5.67 8.78
N THR A 605 -25.33 -5.59 8.62
CA THR A 605 -26.20 -6.77 8.70
C THR A 605 -27.19 -6.83 7.56
N ARG A 606 -27.54 -8.06 7.18
CA ARG A 606 -28.50 -8.39 6.17
C ARG A 606 -29.50 -9.41 6.71
N TYR A 607 -30.77 -9.06 6.72
CA TYR A 607 -31.86 -9.85 7.23
C TYR A 607 -32.89 -10.14 6.15
N ASP A 608 -33.12 -11.40 5.88
CA ASP A 608 -34.13 -11.88 4.92
C ASP A 608 -35.53 -11.67 5.53
N LEU A 609 -36.26 -10.68 5.01
CA LEU A 609 -37.62 -10.38 5.48
C LEU A 609 -38.62 -11.47 5.16
N PRO A 610 -38.63 -12.05 3.93
CA PRO A 610 -39.49 -13.18 3.58
C PRO A 610 -39.34 -14.38 4.51
N ASP A 611 -38.12 -14.86 4.68
CA ASP A 611 -37.84 -16.09 5.44
C ASP A 611 -37.55 -15.85 6.91
N SER A 612 -37.55 -14.58 7.35
CA SER A 612 -37.33 -14.14 8.72
C SER A 612 -36.04 -14.72 9.34
N ARG A 613 -34.93 -14.64 8.61
CA ARG A 613 -33.62 -15.18 9.01
C ARG A 613 -32.48 -14.22 8.70
N TRP A 614 -31.42 -14.29 9.48
CA TRP A 614 -30.18 -13.58 9.16
C TRP A 614 -29.47 -14.25 8.00
N ARG A 615 -29.07 -13.46 7.01
CA ARG A 615 -28.21 -13.92 5.91
C ARG A 615 -26.75 -13.62 6.19
N GLU A 616 -26.50 -12.43 6.75
CA GLU A 616 -25.15 -11.95 7.00
C GLU A 616 -25.15 -11.04 8.24
N ALA A 617 -24.05 -11.09 8.99
CA ALA A 617 -23.74 -10.11 10.04
C ALA A 617 -22.22 -9.92 10.13
N ILE A 618 -21.78 -8.68 10.04
CA ILE A 618 -20.37 -8.29 10.23
C ILE A 618 -20.32 -7.30 11.36
N GLU A 619 -19.78 -7.73 12.49
CA GLU A 619 -19.66 -6.93 13.70
C GLU A 619 -18.20 -6.67 14.03
N ARG A 620 -17.85 -5.44 14.37
CA ARG A 620 -16.48 -5.07 14.73
C ARG A 620 -16.46 -4.14 15.92
N ILE A 621 -15.55 -4.41 16.85
CA ILE A 621 -15.23 -3.52 17.96
C ILE A 621 -13.75 -3.22 17.90
N PHE A 622 -13.39 -1.95 17.89
CA PHE A 622 -12.00 -1.50 17.95
C PHE A 622 -11.82 -0.57 19.13
N ILE A 623 -10.84 -0.86 19.97
CA ILE A 623 -10.53 -0.15 21.21
C ILE A 623 -9.06 0.24 21.20
N GLN A 624 -8.76 1.53 21.26
CA GLN A 624 -7.39 2.06 21.31
C GLN A 624 -7.31 3.31 22.17
N PRO A 625 -7.38 3.20 23.50
CA PRO A 625 -7.34 4.38 24.37
C PRO A 625 -5.97 5.06 24.44
N THR A 626 -4.91 4.34 24.15
CA THR A 626 -3.53 4.85 24.13
C THR A 626 -2.74 4.22 22.98
N THR A 627 -1.57 4.76 22.67
CA THR A 627 -0.63 4.15 21.71
C THR A 627 0.06 2.89 22.25
N ALA A 628 -0.16 2.55 23.52
CA ALA A 628 0.46 1.39 24.16
C ALA A 628 -0.27 0.08 23.87
N TRP A 629 -1.57 0.10 23.62
CA TRP A 629 -2.32 -1.10 23.31
C TRP A 629 -3.55 -0.83 22.45
N SER A 630 -3.93 -1.84 21.68
CA SER A 630 -5.19 -1.87 20.93
C SER A 630 -5.80 -3.27 20.96
N LEU A 631 -7.12 -3.31 20.97
CA LEU A 631 -7.92 -4.52 20.89
C LEU A 631 -8.91 -4.41 19.75
N SER A 632 -8.92 -5.41 18.87
CA SER A 632 -9.91 -5.57 17.80
C SER A 632 -10.64 -6.88 17.98
N LEU A 633 -11.97 -6.84 18.02
CA LEU A 633 -12.84 -7.99 17.99
C LEU A 633 -13.68 -7.93 16.73
N GLY A 634 -13.78 -9.03 16.02
CA GLY A 634 -14.60 -9.15 14.82
C GLY A 634 -15.46 -10.41 14.88
N TYR A 635 -16.67 -10.31 14.37
CA TYR A 635 -17.56 -11.42 14.15
C TYR A 635 -18.09 -11.34 12.72
N TYR A 636 -17.99 -12.42 11.98
CA TYR A 636 -18.53 -12.55 10.65
C TYR A 636 -19.41 -13.78 10.55
N TYR A 637 -20.68 -13.57 10.28
CA TYR A 637 -21.66 -14.60 10.04
C TYR A 637 -22.10 -14.55 8.58
N LEU A 638 -22.11 -15.68 7.92
CA LEU A 638 -22.72 -15.89 6.61
C LEU A 638 -23.58 -17.15 6.68
N MET A 639 -24.81 -17.07 6.20
CA MET A 639 -25.75 -18.18 6.14
C MET A 639 -25.24 -19.30 5.22
N ASN A 640 -25.47 -20.56 5.60
CA ASN A 640 -25.26 -21.70 4.69
C ASN A 640 -26.22 -21.60 3.50
N ASN A 641 -25.71 -21.94 2.33
CA ASN A 641 -26.48 -21.98 1.09
C ASN A 641 -27.15 -20.65 0.74
N ASP A 642 -26.47 -19.53 0.99
CA ASP A 642 -26.96 -18.23 0.54
C ASP A 642 -27.09 -18.26 -0.99
N PRO A 643 -28.27 -17.96 -1.57
CA PRO A 643 -28.51 -18.04 -3.01
C PRO A 643 -27.57 -17.18 -3.86
N GLU A 644 -27.00 -16.12 -3.30
CA GLU A 644 -26.07 -15.26 -4.03
C GLU A 644 -24.70 -15.89 -4.27
N PHE A 645 -24.32 -16.85 -3.43
CA PHE A 645 -23.03 -17.56 -3.53
C PHE A 645 -23.16 -18.93 -4.19
N GLN A 646 -24.39 -19.38 -4.50
CA GLN A 646 -24.60 -20.61 -5.23
C GLN A 646 -24.33 -20.41 -6.74
N SER A 647 -23.43 -21.20 -7.29
CA SER A 647 -23.19 -21.22 -8.76
C SER A 647 -24.34 -21.84 -9.54
N TYR A 648 -25.11 -22.71 -8.90
CA TYR A 648 -26.37 -23.32 -9.46
C TYR A 648 -27.35 -23.60 -8.32
N PRO A 649 -28.65 -23.61 -8.62
CA PRO A 649 -29.68 -23.90 -7.63
C PRO A 649 -29.46 -25.26 -6.96
N GLY A 650 -29.38 -25.29 -5.62
CA GLY A 650 -29.16 -26.48 -4.82
C GLY A 650 -27.69 -26.86 -4.59
N GLU A 651 -26.74 -26.02 -5.02
CA GLU A 651 -25.33 -26.15 -4.61
C GLU A 651 -25.23 -25.98 -3.10
N ASN A 652 -24.44 -26.85 -2.47
CA ASN A 652 -24.15 -26.73 -1.03
C ASN A 652 -22.95 -25.80 -0.82
N VAL A 653 -23.22 -24.53 -0.53
CA VAL A 653 -22.21 -23.53 -0.22
C VAL A 653 -22.14 -23.36 1.30
N PRO A 654 -21.01 -23.70 1.94
CA PRO A 654 -20.87 -23.52 3.38
C PRO A 654 -20.90 -22.02 3.73
N GLY A 655 -21.65 -21.68 4.73
CA GLY A 655 -21.58 -20.37 5.36
C GLY A 655 -20.39 -20.25 6.31
N HIS A 656 -20.34 -19.15 7.04
CA HIS A 656 -19.25 -18.86 7.99
C HIS A 656 -19.81 -18.40 9.34
N ASN A 657 -19.08 -18.74 10.39
CA ASN A 657 -19.34 -18.27 11.75
C ASN A 657 -18.00 -17.91 12.42
N LEU A 658 -17.37 -16.84 11.89
CA LEU A 658 -15.98 -16.55 12.08
C LEU A 658 -15.78 -15.49 13.16
N PHE A 659 -15.00 -15.80 14.18
CA PHE A 659 -14.57 -14.89 15.23
C PHE A 659 -13.12 -14.47 15.00
N ASN A 660 -12.89 -13.18 15.00
CA ASN A 660 -11.55 -12.59 14.85
C ASN A 660 -11.18 -11.87 16.15
N PHE A 661 -9.99 -12.10 16.63
CA PHE A 661 -9.40 -11.46 17.79
C PHE A 661 -8.02 -10.92 17.44
N SER A 662 -7.73 -9.66 17.77
CA SER A 662 -6.37 -9.12 17.67
C SER A 662 -6.09 -8.21 18.85
N LEU A 663 -5.04 -8.51 19.59
CA LEU A 663 -4.54 -7.72 20.71
C LEU A 663 -3.10 -7.31 20.43
N TYR A 664 -2.84 -6.02 20.43
CA TYR A 664 -1.50 -5.46 20.45
C TYR A 664 -1.22 -4.84 21.81
N TYR A 665 -0.03 -5.11 22.37
CA TYR A 665 0.42 -4.54 23.61
C TYR A 665 1.90 -4.16 23.54
N ARG A 666 2.20 -2.90 23.79
CA ARG A 666 3.55 -2.36 23.94
C ARG A 666 3.93 -2.35 25.42
N MET A 667 4.75 -3.32 25.82
CA MET A 667 5.17 -3.49 27.22
C MET A 667 6.06 -2.34 27.70
N ASN A 668 6.93 -1.81 26.82
CA ASN A 668 7.79 -0.66 27.06
C ASN A 668 8.31 -0.11 25.70
N GLU A 669 9.22 0.85 25.74
CA GLU A 669 9.80 1.45 24.53
C GLU A 669 10.46 0.43 23.60
N ASN A 670 10.94 -0.69 24.12
CA ASN A 670 11.73 -1.68 23.40
C ASN A 670 11.00 -3.00 23.10
N TRP A 671 9.88 -3.28 23.75
CA TRP A 671 9.15 -4.53 23.59
C TRP A 671 7.68 -4.31 23.30
N GLY A 672 7.20 -5.05 22.29
CA GLY A 672 5.79 -5.16 21.97
C GLY A 672 5.43 -6.60 21.63
N ALA A 673 4.16 -6.93 21.76
CA ALA A 673 3.62 -8.23 21.37
C ALA A 673 2.27 -8.04 20.67
N ARG A 674 1.97 -8.95 19.74
CA ARG A 674 0.67 -9.02 19.08
C ARG A 674 0.21 -10.47 19.05
N ILE A 675 -1.06 -10.66 19.35
CA ILE A 675 -1.78 -11.92 19.19
C ILE A 675 -2.91 -11.66 18.20
N THR A 676 -3.03 -12.52 17.20
CA THR A 676 -4.15 -12.50 16.25
C THR A 676 -4.68 -13.90 16.10
N GLU A 677 -5.98 -14.08 16.29
CA GLU A 677 -6.64 -15.37 16.24
C GLU A 677 -7.91 -15.30 15.40
N GLN A 678 -8.18 -16.35 14.65
CA GLN A 678 -9.35 -16.52 13.82
C GLN A 678 -9.94 -17.89 14.07
N PHE A 679 -11.16 -17.93 14.58
CA PHE A 679 -11.88 -19.14 14.96
C PHE A 679 -13.15 -19.30 14.14
N GLU A 680 -13.30 -20.43 13.48
CA GLU A 680 -14.53 -20.78 12.75
C GLU A 680 -15.44 -21.62 13.64
N GLY A 681 -16.57 -21.03 14.03
CA GLY A 681 -17.50 -21.63 14.97
C GLY A 681 -18.30 -22.82 14.42
N GLN A 682 -18.55 -22.90 13.10
CA GLN A 682 -19.28 -24.02 12.50
C GLN A 682 -18.46 -25.31 12.52
N SER A 683 -17.18 -25.21 12.19
CA SER A 683 -16.27 -26.37 12.20
C SER A 683 -15.59 -26.60 13.53
N GLY A 684 -15.64 -25.61 14.44
CA GLY A 684 -14.89 -25.65 15.71
C GLY A 684 -13.36 -25.55 15.51
N THR A 685 -12.91 -24.92 14.41
CA THR A 685 -11.52 -24.91 14.01
C THR A 685 -10.87 -23.55 14.21
N MET A 686 -9.68 -23.52 14.80
CA MET A 686 -8.82 -22.33 14.82
C MET A 686 -8.14 -22.20 13.46
N GLN A 687 -8.72 -21.38 12.58
CA GLN A 687 -8.24 -21.24 11.21
C GLN A 687 -6.88 -20.56 11.13
N GLN A 688 -6.64 -19.59 12.00
CA GLN A 688 -5.36 -18.88 12.05
C GLN A 688 -5.04 -18.45 13.47
N GLN A 689 -3.76 -18.58 13.83
CA GLN A 689 -3.19 -18.10 15.08
C GLN A 689 -1.84 -17.46 14.74
N ILE A 690 -1.65 -16.19 15.09
CA ILE A 690 -0.38 -15.48 14.87
C ILE A 690 0.04 -14.85 16.19
N TYR A 691 1.22 -15.25 16.64
CA TYR A 691 1.87 -14.69 17.83
C TYR A 691 3.15 -13.99 17.38
N SER A 692 3.24 -12.70 17.63
CA SER A 692 4.40 -11.89 17.25
C SER A 692 4.97 -11.17 18.46
N VAL A 693 6.27 -11.21 18.60
CA VAL A 693 7.03 -10.47 19.59
C VAL A 693 7.98 -9.53 18.88
N TYR A 694 7.89 -8.27 19.19
CA TYR A 694 8.71 -7.21 18.61
C TYR A 694 9.76 -6.75 19.62
N ARG A 695 10.98 -6.59 19.13
CA ARG A 695 12.08 -6.02 19.90
C ARG A 695 12.61 -4.79 19.19
N ASP A 696 12.39 -3.63 19.78
CA ASP A 696 12.96 -2.39 19.31
C ASP A 696 14.25 -2.07 20.06
N LEU A 697 15.38 -2.31 19.41
CA LEU A 697 16.69 -1.94 19.87
C LEU A 697 17.05 -0.55 19.32
N ARG A 698 18.11 0.08 19.86
CA ARG A 698 18.50 1.44 19.42
C ARG A 698 18.69 1.52 17.91
N SER A 699 19.38 0.58 17.32
CA SER A 699 19.74 0.54 15.90
C SER A 699 19.07 -0.56 15.10
N TRP A 700 18.36 -1.49 15.74
CA TRP A 700 17.70 -2.63 15.12
C TRP A 700 16.26 -2.74 15.57
N THR A 701 15.42 -3.16 14.67
CA THR A 701 14.11 -3.73 15.00
C THR A 701 14.12 -5.20 14.63
N SER A 702 13.66 -6.06 15.49
CA SER A 702 13.47 -7.48 15.21
C SER A 702 12.06 -7.91 15.56
N ALA A 703 11.55 -8.91 14.83
CA ALA A 703 10.29 -9.55 15.10
C ALA A 703 10.45 -11.06 15.02
N LEU A 704 9.93 -11.78 16.02
CA LEU A 704 9.72 -13.21 16.01
C LEU A 704 8.23 -13.46 15.81
N MET A 705 7.88 -14.28 14.81
CA MET A 705 6.51 -14.67 14.52
C MET A 705 6.36 -16.17 14.58
N VAL A 706 5.29 -16.63 15.21
CA VAL A 706 4.78 -18.00 15.10
C VAL A 706 3.38 -17.91 14.52
N ARG A 707 3.17 -18.53 13.36
CA ARG A 707 1.86 -18.60 12.71
C ARG A 707 1.45 -20.07 12.53
N MET A 708 0.23 -20.37 12.89
CA MET A 708 -0.43 -21.64 12.63
C MET A 708 -1.69 -21.37 11.80
N THR A 709 -1.86 -22.09 10.72
CA THR A 709 -3.07 -22.03 9.87
C THR A 709 -3.64 -23.43 9.73
N GLN A 710 -4.97 -23.52 9.76
CA GLN A 710 -5.73 -24.77 9.67
C GLN A 710 -7.08 -24.49 9.02
N GLY A 711 -7.61 -25.35 8.19
CA GLY A 711 -8.97 -25.20 7.73
C GLY A 711 -9.23 -25.60 6.27
N PRO A 712 -10.48 -25.56 5.84
CA PRO A 712 -10.87 -25.92 4.48
C PRO A 712 -10.18 -25.05 3.43
N GLY A 713 -9.58 -25.64 2.41
CA GLY A 713 -8.91 -24.95 1.32
C GLY A 713 -7.55 -24.32 1.67
N GLN A 714 -7.07 -24.48 2.91
CA GLN A 714 -5.74 -24.06 3.34
C GLN A 714 -4.97 -25.27 3.87
N PRO A 715 -3.65 -25.36 3.61
CA PRO A 715 -2.84 -26.42 4.24
C PRO A 715 -2.69 -26.16 5.73
N ASP A 716 -2.66 -27.23 6.51
CA ASP A 716 -2.19 -27.16 7.89
C ASP A 716 -0.73 -26.73 7.90
N ASP A 717 -0.45 -25.52 8.33
CA ASP A 717 0.87 -24.93 8.20
C ASP A 717 1.32 -24.27 9.51
N LEU A 718 2.52 -24.63 9.94
CA LEU A 718 3.24 -23.97 11.02
C LEU A 718 4.40 -23.19 10.43
N THR A 719 4.40 -21.88 10.66
CA THR A 719 5.50 -20.99 10.29
C THR A 719 6.15 -20.40 11.54
N VAL A 720 7.47 -20.48 11.64
CA VAL A 720 8.28 -19.75 12.62
C VAL A 720 9.29 -18.92 11.85
N ALA A 721 9.24 -17.60 11.98
CA ALA A 721 10.13 -16.72 11.26
C ALA A 721 10.70 -15.61 12.16
N ILE A 722 11.94 -15.25 11.91
CA ILE A 722 12.62 -14.14 12.57
C ILE A 722 13.04 -13.14 11.50
N THR A 723 12.76 -11.89 11.73
CA THR A 723 13.20 -10.81 10.83
C THR A 723 13.96 -9.76 11.60
N PHE A 724 15.02 -9.24 10.99
CA PHE A 724 15.84 -8.15 11.51
C PHE A 724 15.91 -7.02 10.50
N SER A 725 15.79 -5.78 10.95
CA SER A 725 16.01 -4.60 10.12
C SER A 725 16.84 -3.57 10.87
N LEU A 726 17.81 -2.98 10.17
CA LEU A 726 18.57 -1.83 10.66
C LEU A 726 17.72 -0.56 10.53
N LYS A 727 17.51 0.19 11.61
CA LYS A 727 16.75 1.47 11.58
C LYS A 727 17.37 2.50 10.64
N ALA A 728 18.69 2.54 10.53
CA ALA A 728 19.40 3.43 9.60
C ALA A 728 19.30 2.95 8.13
N ARG A 729 18.71 1.80 7.91
CA ARG A 729 18.45 1.19 6.61
C ARG A 729 17.05 0.60 6.63
N PRO A 730 16.01 1.47 6.58
CA PRO A 730 14.65 0.98 6.59
C PRO A 730 14.45 0.01 5.42
N ARG A 731 13.72 -1.04 5.69
CA ARG A 731 13.34 -2.03 4.69
C ARG A 731 12.35 -1.37 3.74
N PHE A 732 12.65 -1.39 2.44
CA PHE A 732 11.69 -1.12 1.38
C PHE A 732 11.38 -2.43 0.67
N PRO A 733 10.38 -3.19 1.14
CA PRO A 733 10.02 -4.42 0.48
C PRO A 733 9.40 -4.07 -0.87
N LEU A 734 10.10 -4.35 -1.96
CA LEU A 734 9.48 -4.43 -3.27
C LEU A 734 8.52 -5.63 -3.32
N ASN A 735 8.72 -6.59 -2.41
CA ASN A 735 7.90 -7.78 -2.27
C ASN A 735 7.82 -8.22 -0.80
N SER A 736 6.62 -8.35 -0.23
CA SER A 736 6.44 -8.90 1.11
C SER A 736 6.07 -10.38 1.02
N ASP A 737 6.97 -11.26 1.38
CA ASP A 737 6.63 -12.66 1.60
C ASP A 737 5.83 -12.81 2.91
N SER A 738 4.73 -13.56 2.87
CA SER A 738 3.89 -13.84 4.04
C SER A 738 4.61 -14.63 5.14
N SER A 739 5.73 -15.25 4.80
CA SER A 739 6.58 -15.94 5.77
C SER A 739 7.38 -14.98 6.66
N GLN A 740 7.37 -13.69 6.36
CA GLN A 740 8.08 -12.67 7.13
C GLN A 740 7.12 -11.91 8.05
N PRO A 741 7.48 -11.72 9.33
CA PRO A 741 6.69 -10.91 10.23
C PRO A 741 6.74 -9.43 9.83
N ASN A 742 5.62 -8.73 9.97
CA ASN A 742 5.61 -7.28 9.85
C ASN A 742 6.46 -6.67 10.97
N LEU A 743 7.45 -5.87 10.61
CA LEU A 743 8.35 -5.22 11.55
C LEU A 743 7.79 -3.93 12.17
N GLN A 744 6.68 -3.42 11.66
CA GLN A 744 6.06 -2.22 12.21
C GLN A 744 5.33 -2.56 13.51
N MET A 745 5.79 -1.99 14.61
CA MET A 745 5.06 -1.94 15.87
C MET A 745 3.93 -0.91 15.73
N SER A 746 2.92 -1.22 14.96
CA SER A 746 1.76 -0.38 14.78
C SER A 746 0.61 -0.88 15.64
N THR A 747 -0.18 0.05 16.15
CA THR A 747 -1.42 -0.26 16.86
C THR A 747 -2.54 -0.69 15.90
N GLU A 748 -2.36 -0.45 14.60
CA GLU A 748 -3.31 -0.86 13.58
C GLU A 748 -3.40 -2.39 13.51
N ALA A 749 -4.60 -2.90 13.50
CA ALA A 749 -4.83 -4.32 13.31
C ALA A 749 -4.40 -4.72 11.88
N PRO A 750 -3.73 -5.90 11.69
CA PRO A 750 -3.39 -6.39 10.36
C PRO A 750 -4.60 -6.58 9.45
N TRP A 751 -5.80 -6.56 10.02
CA TRP A 751 -7.11 -6.72 9.41
C TRP A 751 -7.88 -5.40 9.38
N ASP A 752 -7.24 -4.28 9.08
CA ASP A 752 -8.03 -3.09 8.77
C ASP A 752 -8.75 -3.33 7.43
N LEU A 753 -9.89 -3.99 7.54
CA LEU A 753 -10.77 -4.34 6.44
C LEU A 753 -11.39 -3.10 5.76
N ARG A 754 -11.09 -1.89 6.23
CA ARG A 754 -11.49 -0.65 5.52
C ARG A 754 -10.83 -0.52 4.15
N SER A 755 -9.70 -1.21 3.93
CA SER A 755 -9.00 -1.22 2.65
C SER A 755 -9.37 -2.40 1.74
N GLN A 756 -10.22 -3.32 2.19
CA GLN A 756 -10.59 -4.52 1.43
C GLN A 756 -12.05 -4.57 0.97
N PHE A 757 -12.85 -3.50 1.28
CA PHE A 757 -14.23 -3.39 0.82
C PHE A 757 -14.53 -2.00 0.24
#